data_0acf842e7c60d741d878c6e4416e6ee8
#
_entry.id   0acf842e7c60d741d878c6e4416e6ee8
#
_cell.length_a   1.000
_cell.length_b   1.000
_cell.length_c   1.000
_cell.angle_alpha   90.00
_cell.angle_beta   90.00
_cell.angle_gamma   90.00
#
_symmetry.space_group_name_H-M   'P 1'
#
loop_
_entity.id
_entity.type
_entity.pdbx_description
1 polymer ?
#
loop_
_entity_poly.entity_id
_entity_poly.type
_entity_poly.pdbx_seq_one_letter_code
_entity_poly.pdbx_strand_id
1 'polypeptide(L)'
;MPHPQTIDEFNPVGRLDVRLLGGFSVSIDGADLAPERWPSLRAAQLVQLLSLAPRQRLTRDRVIDALWPQLGPDAGAANLRKAAHHARQALGRHDSLLLHGGEVVLWAHGRVAVDVDRFEQLAMTALTVPAGSKREACIQAISAYEGNLLPGSTYEAWSESARERLHACFIELLRAGHQWERLAHEAPTDEPTHRKLMADELAAGNRAAAIRWYARLREALQQELAITPDRETEALYDQCVAGLQPAGPAFVGQAMTRARAVAWLGMATTERPGGIVIRGPTGIGKTAFGRELAALARERGWRVVRVDAAQPGCAYAAIAALAETVIMADREVLDRIGAPARSVLAQLSPLAAPAAELAGPLGRHQIIGALRRLFLAGSGGGEVLVLVDDAHLLDDADIDVLMHLIASGPPLCVALATRPPTTGSALARGVSRLVGSGMMQALDLEPLADDEARRLVVQAAPGPLSDALVTHIVRVAEGNPFAAIELARCTELSGERPLPHNVAEAILVRLCDVPDAALASLKWMALAGDAFDATTAAALAPDAESYAFAALDVALAVGALTLAGTRYRFRHDLVRQALIEQIPPHRRLKMHRQAAHRLAGLAAAPAVVARHWLAGGSPREAMPFLLAAARDAMRLAAFSDALRHLEPLINFDGGHAEALHLRARALDAMGDPAAVAAYRAAASVAD
;
A
#
# COMPACT_ATOMS: atom_id res chain seq x y z
N MET A 1 25.63 37.54 78.48
CA MET A 1 25.43 36.25 77.98
C MET A 1 24.25 36.25 77.02
N PRO A 2 24.41 36.21 75.73
CA PRO A 2 23.32 35.97 74.79
C PRO A 2 23.13 34.47 74.56
N HIS A 3 21.87 34.04 74.55
CA HIS A 3 21.44 32.67 74.27
C HIS A 3 21.82 32.21 72.82
N PRO A 4 22.14 30.95 72.60
CA PRO A 4 22.38 30.42 71.29
C PRO A 4 21.04 30.35 70.54
N GLN A 5 20.99 30.93 69.34
CA GLN A 5 19.89 30.77 68.38
C GLN A 5 19.80 29.29 67.97
N THR A 6 18.62 28.75 68.20
CA THR A 6 18.16 27.45 67.75
C THR A 6 18.36 27.35 66.23
N ILE A 7 19.03 26.33 65.80
CA ILE A 7 19.15 25.91 64.42
C ILE A 7 17.73 25.54 63.96
N ASP A 8 17.22 26.27 62.98
CA ASP A 8 15.95 25.98 62.32
C ASP A 8 15.91 24.52 61.88
N GLU A 9 14.92 23.80 62.36
CA GLU A 9 14.58 22.44 61.89
C GLU A 9 14.45 22.44 60.38
N PHE A 10 15.34 21.77 59.68
CA PHE A 10 15.24 21.46 58.26
C PHE A 10 13.92 20.72 58.04
N ASN A 11 12.89 21.43 57.62
CA ASN A 11 11.67 20.81 57.06
C ASN A 11 12.12 19.94 55.86
N PRO A 12 11.81 18.62 55.78
CA PRO A 12 12.25 17.77 54.69
C PRO A 12 11.79 18.36 53.38
N VAL A 13 12.74 18.70 52.54
CA VAL A 13 12.47 19.26 51.21
C VAL A 13 11.71 18.19 50.38
N GLY A 14 10.55 18.55 49.87
CA GLY A 14 9.62 17.66 49.16
C GLY A 14 10.24 16.92 47.96
N ARG A 15 9.47 16.02 47.43
CA ARG A 15 9.85 15.19 46.25
C ARG A 15 9.44 15.91 44.96
N LEU A 16 10.37 16.05 44.04
CA LEU A 16 10.13 16.51 42.68
C LEU A 16 10.08 15.31 41.74
N ASP A 17 8.94 15.07 41.11
CA ASP A 17 8.80 14.04 40.05
C ASP A 17 8.76 14.76 38.71
N VAL A 18 9.61 14.32 37.78
CA VAL A 18 9.72 14.89 36.42
C VAL A 18 9.49 13.78 35.41
N ARG A 19 8.52 13.99 34.54
CA ARG A 19 8.23 13.12 33.40
C ARG A 19 8.77 13.77 32.14
N LEU A 20 9.52 12.99 31.35
CA LEU A 20 10.16 13.37 30.10
C LEU A 20 9.81 12.42 28.95
N LEU A 21 9.38 11.19 29.25
CA LEU A 21 8.96 10.19 28.28
C LEU A 21 7.49 10.41 27.89
N GLY A 22 7.22 10.54 26.59
CA GLY A 22 5.90 10.82 26.04
C GLY A 22 5.41 12.27 26.22
N GLY A 23 6.16 13.10 26.95
CA GLY A 23 5.81 14.52 27.19
C GLY A 23 6.56 15.12 28.35
N PHE A 24 6.37 16.43 28.61
CA PHE A 24 6.95 17.09 29.76
C PHE A 24 5.90 17.43 30.79
N SER A 25 6.03 16.88 31.98
CA SER A 25 5.24 17.26 33.14
C SER A 25 6.07 17.19 34.42
N VAL A 26 5.67 17.96 35.41
CA VAL A 26 6.35 18.04 36.71
C VAL A 26 5.29 17.99 37.80
N SER A 27 5.57 17.21 38.86
CA SER A 27 4.77 17.23 40.06
C SER A 27 5.66 17.42 41.29
N ILE A 28 5.13 18.08 42.30
CA ILE A 28 5.78 18.35 43.61
C ILE A 28 4.91 17.71 44.68
N ASP A 29 5.48 16.77 45.44
CA ASP A 29 4.79 16.01 46.49
C ASP A 29 3.46 15.38 46.02
N GLY A 30 3.45 14.92 44.74
CA GLY A 30 2.29 14.30 44.11
C GLY A 30 1.27 15.28 43.52
N ALA A 31 1.48 16.59 43.64
CA ALA A 31 0.62 17.60 43.01
C ALA A 31 1.19 18.04 41.65
N ASP A 32 0.42 17.84 40.58
CA ASP A 32 0.85 18.18 39.20
C ASP A 32 0.90 19.71 39.03
N LEU A 33 1.92 20.18 38.33
CA LEU A 33 2.05 21.59 37.94
C LEU A 33 1.34 21.79 36.59
N ALA A 34 0.38 22.73 36.59
CA ALA A 34 -0.31 23.10 35.36
C ALA A 34 0.68 23.65 34.30
N PRO A 35 0.54 23.28 33.01
CA PRO A 35 1.43 23.73 31.94
C PRO A 35 1.57 25.26 31.85
N GLU A 36 0.54 25.99 32.20
CA GLU A 36 0.46 27.48 32.19
C GLU A 36 1.39 28.15 33.25
N ARG A 37 1.89 27.37 34.22
CA ARG A 37 2.83 27.88 35.23
C ARG A 37 4.23 28.12 34.67
N TRP A 38 4.54 27.65 33.46
CA TRP A 38 5.83 27.87 32.82
C TRP A 38 5.83 29.22 32.06
N PRO A 39 6.46 30.30 32.61
CA PRO A 39 6.42 31.62 31.99
C PRO A 39 7.22 31.71 30.68
N SER A 40 8.11 30.76 30.43
CA SER A 40 8.89 30.69 29.21
C SER A 40 9.31 29.27 28.88
N LEU A 41 9.39 28.95 27.59
CA LEU A 41 9.87 27.68 27.09
C LEU A 41 11.29 27.35 27.60
N ARG A 42 12.19 28.34 27.64
CA ARG A 42 13.57 28.17 28.14
C ARG A 42 13.65 27.83 29.62
N ALA A 43 12.69 28.23 30.42
CA ALA A 43 12.60 27.84 31.84
C ALA A 43 12.23 26.34 31.96
N ALA A 44 11.29 25.86 31.17
CA ALA A 44 10.96 24.44 31.09
C ALA A 44 12.13 23.61 30.57
N GLN A 45 12.78 24.04 29.49
CA GLN A 45 13.95 23.38 28.90
C GLN A 45 15.14 23.32 29.85
N LEU A 46 15.33 24.33 30.70
CA LEU A 46 16.36 24.30 31.74
C LEU A 46 16.10 23.17 32.75
N VAL A 47 14.87 22.97 33.16
CA VAL A 47 14.50 21.87 34.06
C VAL A 47 14.63 20.52 33.35
N GLN A 48 14.18 20.42 32.10
CA GLN A 48 14.33 19.20 31.28
C GLN A 48 15.81 18.79 31.12
N LEU A 49 16.65 19.74 30.76
CA LEU A 49 18.10 19.51 30.58
C LEU A 49 18.77 19.06 31.89
N LEU A 50 18.45 19.72 33.02
CA LEU A 50 19.00 19.35 34.33
C LEU A 50 18.48 18.00 34.82
N SER A 51 17.24 17.65 34.50
CA SER A 51 16.66 16.35 34.87
C SER A 51 17.35 15.19 34.15
N LEU A 52 17.86 15.41 32.92
CA LEU A 52 18.66 14.42 32.18
C LEU A 52 20.13 14.37 32.62
N ALA A 53 20.57 15.36 33.38
CA ALA A 53 21.98 15.44 33.80
C ALA A 53 22.24 14.55 35.02
N PRO A 54 23.47 13.92 35.13
CA PRO A 54 23.85 13.16 36.29
C PRO A 54 23.76 13.98 37.58
N ARG A 55 23.07 13.45 38.57
CA ARG A 55 22.82 14.12 39.87
C ARG A 55 22.13 15.47 39.73
N GLN A 56 21.38 15.68 38.65
CA GLN A 56 20.59 16.88 38.31
C GLN A 56 21.42 18.17 38.35
N ARG A 57 22.69 18.11 37.91
CA ARG A 57 23.62 19.26 37.87
C ARG A 57 24.42 19.33 36.61
N LEU A 58 24.69 20.57 36.15
CA LEU A 58 25.59 20.89 35.05
C LEU A 58 26.38 22.17 35.34
N THR A 59 27.51 22.32 34.68
CA THR A 59 28.23 23.61 34.69
C THR A 59 27.46 24.65 33.92
N ARG A 60 27.61 25.92 34.34
CA ARG A 60 26.93 27.05 33.67
C ARG A 60 27.22 27.09 32.17
N ASP A 61 28.46 26.87 31.78
CA ASP A 61 28.88 26.91 30.38
C ASP A 61 28.15 25.81 29.56
N ARG A 62 28.08 24.58 30.06
CA ARG A 62 27.35 23.50 29.40
C ARG A 62 25.84 23.81 29.25
N VAL A 63 25.22 24.47 30.26
CA VAL A 63 23.82 24.87 30.15
C VAL A 63 23.63 25.97 29.11
N ILE A 64 24.55 26.94 29.07
CA ILE A 64 24.54 28.04 28.10
C ILE A 64 24.73 27.49 26.68
N ASP A 65 25.72 26.63 26.46
CA ASP A 65 25.99 26.01 25.17
C ASP A 65 24.81 25.17 24.67
N ALA A 66 24.13 24.46 25.56
CA ALA A 66 22.97 23.64 25.21
C ALA A 66 21.74 24.46 24.84
N LEU A 67 21.41 25.50 25.62
CA LEU A 67 20.17 26.24 25.45
C LEU A 67 20.31 27.49 24.59
N TRP A 68 21.50 28.06 24.46
CA TRP A 68 21.79 29.29 23.68
C TRP A 68 23.12 29.22 22.92
N PRO A 69 23.32 28.23 22.04
CA PRO A 69 24.61 27.99 21.36
C PRO A 69 25.12 29.16 20.51
N GLN A 70 24.20 30.07 20.14
CA GLN A 70 24.58 31.24 19.32
C GLN A 70 24.91 32.52 20.15
N LEU A 71 24.86 32.45 21.49
CA LEU A 71 25.11 33.62 22.33
C LEU A 71 26.50 33.59 22.93
N GLY A 72 27.14 34.76 23.04
CA GLY A 72 28.38 34.91 23.80
C GLY A 72 28.16 34.71 25.31
N PRO A 73 29.26 34.49 26.08
CA PRO A 73 29.22 34.12 27.50
C PRO A 73 28.38 35.06 28.38
N ASP A 74 28.52 36.36 28.19
CA ASP A 74 27.82 37.34 29.02
C ASP A 74 26.30 37.39 28.77
N ALA A 75 25.90 37.35 27.49
CA ALA A 75 24.51 37.28 27.08
C ALA A 75 23.87 35.93 27.50
N GLY A 76 24.60 34.84 27.35
CA GLY A 76 24.20 33.51 27.80
C GLY A 76 23.99 33.45 29.30
N ALA A 77 24.90 34.05 30.09
CA ALA A 77 24.78 34.13 31.54
C ALA A 77 23.58 34.99 32.00
N ALA A 78 23.26 36.06 31.30
CA ALA A 78 22.07 36.88 31.57
C ALA A 78 20.78 36.07 31.29
N ASN A 79 20.70 35.37 30.18
CA ASN A 79 19.56 34.50 29.81
C ASN A 79 19.39 33.33 30.78
N LEU A 80 20.49 32.70 31.22
CA LEU A 80 20.45 31.65 32.22
C LEU A 80 19.85 32.13 33.53
N ARG A 81 20.28 33.33 34.02
CA ARG A 81 19.70 33.93 35.24
C ARG A 81 18.21 34.15 35.10
N LYS A 82 17.74 34.67 33.94
CA LYS A 82 16.31 34.88 33.67
C LYS A 82 15.54 33.56 33.60
N ALA A 83 16.07 32.56 32.90
CA ALA A 83 15.43 31.22 32.82
C ALA A 83 15.36 30.54 34.20
N ALA A 84 16.42 30.64 35.00
CA ALA A 84 16.44 30.12 36.36
C ALA A 84 15.43 30.85 37.28
N HIS A 85 15.28 32.16 37.13
CA HIS A 85 14.25 32.93 37.86
C HIS A 85 12.83 32.42 37.50
N HIS A 86 12.53 32.29 36.23
CA HIS A 86 11.24 31.78 35.75
C HIS A 86 10.99 30.32 36.18
N ALA A 87 12.01 29.48 36.17
CA ALA A 87 11.89 28.10 36.63
C ALA A 87 11.59 28.02 38.13
N ARG A 88 12.25 28.85 38.96
CA ARG A 88 11.93 28.96 40.41
C ARG A 88 10.50 29.43 40.63
N GLN A 89 10.04 30.40 39.86
CA GLN A 89 8.66 30.87 39.90
C GLN A 89 7.66 29.77 39.56
N ALA A 90 7.92 28.99 38.49
CA ALA A 90 7.07 27.88 38.10
C ALA A 90 7.02 26.79 39.19
N LEU A 91 8.17 26.42 39.76
CA LEU A 91 8.31 25.42 40.81
C LEU A 91 7.85 25.91 42.19
N GLY A 92 7.59 27.22 42.36
CA GLY A 92 7.07 27.80 43.58
C GLY A 92 8.06 27.89 44.73
N ARG A 93 9.37 27.70 44.51
CA ARG A 93 10.43 27.68 45.52
C ARG A 93 11.70 28.38 45.05
N HIS A 94 12.29 29.22 45.88
CA HIS A 94 13.54 29.94 45.56
C HIS A 94 14.77 29.06 45.55
N ASP A 95 14.80 27.95 46.29
CA ASP A 95 15.87 26.97 46.41
C ASP A 95 15.71 25.80 45.41
N SER A 96 14.64 25.78 44.61
CA SER A 96 14.39 24.72 43.62
C SER A 96 15.45 24.65 42.56
N LEU A 97 16.20 25.71 42.31
CA LEU A 97 17.26 25.79 41.32
C LEU A 97 18.39 26.68 41.85
N LEU A 98 19.56 26.07 42.11
CA LEU A 98 20.73 26.79 42.63
C LEU A 98 21.74 27.10 41.54
N LEU A 99 22.26 28.34 41.56
CA LEU A 99 23.38 28.78 40.75
C LEU A 99 24.54 29.10 41.68
N HIS A 100 25.38 28.14 41.97
CA HIS A 100 26.48 28.30 42.93
C HIS A 100 27.76 27.63 42.47
N GLY A 101 28.94 28.16 42.71
CA GLY A 101 30.24 27.53 42.40
C GLY A 101 30.50 27.24 40.92
N GLY A 102 29.83 27.97 39.99
CA GLY A 102 29.94 27.66 38.53
C GLY A 102 29.00 26.58 38.06
N GLU A 103 28.18 25.99 38.92
CA GLU A 103 27.19 24.97 38.59
C GLU A 103 25.76 25.49 38.68
N VAL A 104 24.85 24.77 37.98
CA VAL A 104 23.43 24.88 38.06
C VAL A 104 22.89 23.55 38.58
N VAL A 105 22.16 23.57 39.67
CA VAL A 105 21.65 22.38 40.37
C VAL A 105 20.15 22.47 40.54
N LEU A 106 19.44 21.44 40.08
CA LEU A 106 18.00 21.32 40.26
C LEU A 106 17.73 20.57 41.56
N TRP A 107 16.82 21.14 42.41
CA TRP A 107 16.30 20.53 43.64
C TRP A 107 17.39 20.03 44.63
N ALA A 108 18.36 20.87 44.93
CA ALA A 108 19.61 20.51 45.65
C ALA A 108 19.38 19.88 47.04
N HIS A 109 18.26 20.18 47.71
CA HIS A 109 17.99 19.76 49.11
C HIS A 109 16.88 18.70 49.21
N GLY A 110 16.40 18.13 48.09
CA GLY A 110 15.32 17.18 48.07
C GLY A 110 15.57 15.97 47.19
N ARG A 111 14.52 15.20 46.96
CA ARG A 111 14.60 14.02 46.11
C ARG A 111 14.00 14.34 44.75
N VAL A 112 14.74 14.10 43.69
CA VAL A 112 14.24 14.19 42.32
C VAL A 112 14.05 12.76 41.79
N ALA A 113 12.90 12.47 41.26
CA ALA A 113 12.62 11.24 40.55
C ALA A 113 12.29 11.58 39.09
N VAL A 114 13.04 10.99 38.19
CA VAL A 114 12.86 11.18 36.74
C VAL A 114 12.42 9.84 36.14
N ASP A 115 11.42 9.87 35.28
CA ASP A 115 10.91 8.66 34.60
C ASP A 115 11.98 7.99 33.74
N VAL A 116 12.87 8.76 33.14
CA VAL A 116 14.04 8.27 32.38
C VAL A 116 14.95 7.42 33.27
N ASP A 117 15.31 7.87 34.46
CA ASP A 117 16.15 7.13 35.39
C ASP A 117 15.51 5.80 35.80
N ARG A 118 14.19 5.82 36.02
CA ARG A 118 13.39 4.63 36.31
C ARG A 118 13.39 3.65 35.15
N PHE A 119 13.17 4.16 33.93
CA PHE A 119 13.20 3.34 32.72
C PHE A 119 14.57 2.69 32.55
N GLU A 120 15.68 3.45 32.62
CA GLU A 120 17.04 2.94 32.47
C GLU A 120 17.40 1.89 33.53
N GLN A 121 16.98 2.10 34.76
CA GLN A 121 17.22 1.12 35.85
C GLN A 121 16.47 -0.19 35.59
N LEU A 122 15.20 -0.12 35.18
CA LEU A 122 14.40 -1.29 34.83
C LEU A 122 14.98 -2.00 33.60
N ALA A 123 15.40 -1.24 32.60
CA ALA A 123 16.00 -1.76 31.37
C ALA A 123 17.32 -2.51 31.65
N MET A 124 18.21 -1.89 32.42
CA MET A 124 19.50 -2.54 32.82
C MET A 124 19.23 -3.83 33.59
N THR A 125 18.29 -3.83 34.52
CA THR A 125 17.90 -5.02 35.27
C THR A 125 17.34 -6.09 34.32
N ALA A 126 16.40 -5.73 33.45
CA ALA A 126 15.73 -6.66 32.52
C ALA A 126 16.71 -7.32 31.54
N LEU A 127 17.69 -6.59 31.05
CA LEU A 127 18.67 -7.12 30.10
C LEU A 127 19.72 -8.06 30.76
N THR A 128 19.93 -7.95 32.09
CA THR A 128 20.92 -8.72 32.83
C THR A 128 20.36 -9.96 33.55
N VAL A 129 19.03 -10.07 33.76
CA VAL A 129 18.43 -11.22 34.43
C VAL A 129 18.55 -12.50 33.61
N PRO A 130 18.55 -13.70 34.25
CA PRO A 130 18.53 -15.00 33.55
C PRO A 130 17.32 -15.17 32.63
N ALA A 131 17.47 -16.00 31.58
CA ALA A 131 16.46 -16.20 30.52
C ALA A 131 15.05 -16.50 31.01
N GLY A 132 14.91 -17.27 32.13
CA GLY A 132 13.59 -17.64 32.66
C GLY A 132 12.72 -16.48 33.17
N SER A 133 13.34 -15.36 33.61
CA SER A 133 12.63 -14.18 34.11
C SER A 133 12.77 -12.96 33.16
N LYS A 134 13.52 -13.14 32.09
CA LYS A 134 13.89 -12.03 31.19
C LYS A 134 12.68 -11.38 30.51
N ARG A 135 11.78 -12.20 30.01
CA ARG A 135 10.58 -11.72 29.29
C ARG A 135 9.70 -10.84 30.19
N GLU A 136 9.43 -11.26 31.41
CA GLU A 136 8.59 -10.50 32.35
C GLU A 136 9.26 -9.19 32.77
N ALA A 137 10.57 -9.23 33.08
CA ALA A 137 11.33 -8.04 33.40
C ALA A 137 11.39 -7.05 32.24
N CYS A 138 11.52 -7.52 30.99
CA CYS A 138 11.45 -6.67 29.80
C CYS A 138 10.07 -6.04 29.64
N ILE A 139 8.99 -6.77 29.85
CA ILE A 139 7.62 -6.22 29.78
C ILE A 139 7.42 -5.10 30.82
N GLN A 140 7.95 -5.26 32.03
CA GLN A 140 7.92 -4.21 33.05
C GLN A 140 8.71 -2.97 32.64
N ALA A 141 9.91 -3.15 32.09
CA ALA A 141 10.71 -2.03 31.57
C ALA A 141 10.03 -1.34 30.38
N ILE A 142 9.47 -2.11 29.44
CA ILE A 142 8.72 -1.59 28.28
C ILE A 142 7.52 -0.75 28.75
N SER A 143 6.82 -1.14 29.81
CA SER A 143 5.68 -0.37 30.34
C SER A 143 6.08 0.98 30.96
N ALA A 144 7.34 1.13 31.34
CA ALA A 144 7.87 2.39 31.84
C ALA A 144 8.29 3.38 30.73
N TYR A 145 8.35 2.93 29.47
CA TYR A 145 8.60 3.78 28.30
C TYR A 145 7.27 4.28 27.73
N GLU A 146 6.79 5.41 28.25
CA GLU A 146 5.48 5.97 27.87
C GLU A 146 5.49 6.70 26.52
N GLY A 147 6.62 6.76 25.84
CA GLY A 147 6.82 7.37 24.52
C GLY A 147 8.19 8.02 24.36
N ASN A 148 8.43 8.60 23.21
CA ASN A 148 9.72 9.23 22.90
C ASN A 148 10.08 10.36 23.88
N LEU A 149 11.38 10.52 24.13
CA LEU A 149 11.89 11.60 24.98
C LEU A 149 11.50 12.97 24.40
N LEU A 150 10.77 13.76 25.18
CA LEU A 150 10.42 15.15 24.87
C LEU A 150 9.89 15.37 23.44
N PRO A 151 8.77 14.77 23.04
CA PRO A 151 8.25 14.84 21.67
C PRO A 151 7.96 16.29 21.21
N GLY A 152 7.69 17.22 22.14
CA GLY A 152 7.52 18.64 21.84
C GLY A 152 8.82 19.44 21.63
N SER A 153 10.01 18.80 21.82
CA SER A 153 11.33 19.43 21.69
C SER A 153 12.22 18.65 20.71
N THR A 154 11.68 18.15 19.62
CA THR A 154 12.35 17.28 18.65
C THR A 154 13.57 17.93 18.00
N TYR A 155 13.55 19.24 17.79
CA TYR A 155 14.62 19.98 17.11
C TYR A 155 15.71 20.53 18.06
N GLU A 156 15.65 20.24 19.35
CA GLU A 156 16.66 20.70 20.31
C GLU A 156 17.82 19.71 20.34
N ALA A 157 18.97 20.10 19.79
CA ALA A 157 20.17 19.26 19.61
C ALA A 157 20.69 18.63 20.93
N TRP A 158 20.51 19.32 22.07
CA TRP A 158 20.95 18.82 23.37
C TRP A 158 20.22 17.56 23.84
N SER A 159 19.03 17.28 23.31
CA SER A 159 18.21 16.10 23.67
C SER A 159 18.35 14.94 22.69
N GLU A 160 18.97 15.15 21.52
CA GLU A 160 19.04 14.17 20.44
C GLU A 160 19.74 12.87 20.85
N SER A 161 20.97 12.97 21.36
CA SER A 161 21.74 11.80 21.80
C SER A 161 21.05 10.99 22.91
N ALA A 162 20.35 11.67 23.84
CA ALA A 162 19.59 10.99 24.88
C ALA A 162 18.36 10.28 24.30
N ARG A 163 17.68 10.90 23.32
CA ARG A 163 16.53 10.33 22.63
C ARG A 163 16.91 9.07 21.87
N GLU A 164 17.97 9.15 21.08
CA GLU A 164 18.48 7.98 20.32
C GLU A 164 18.88 6.82 21.23
N ARG A 165 19.59 7.11 22.31
CA ARG A 165 20.03 6.09 23.27
C ARG A 165 18.86 5.41 23.96
N LEU A 166 17.84 6.18 24.41
CA LEU A 166 16.67 5.65 25.07
C LEU A 166 15.80 4.84 24.10
N HIS A 167 15.64 5.31 22.87
CA HIS A 167 14.92 4.59 21.83
C HIS A 167 15.63 3.28 21.46
N ALA A 168 16.95 3.30 21.27
CA ALA A 168 17.74 2.08 21.01
C ALA A 168 17.59 1.05 22.14
N CYS A 169 17.63 1.50 23.40
CA CYS A 169 17.40 0.65 24.56
C CYS A 169 15.97 0.06 24.56
N PHE A 170 14.97 0.84 24.21
CA PHE A 170 13.59 0.38 24.10
C PHE A 170 13.42 -0.69 23.01
N ILE A 171 14.04 -0.50 21.84
CA ILE A 171 14.05 -1.50 20.76
C ILE A 171 14.71 -2.81 21.23
N GLU A 172 15.82 -2.74 21.98
CA GLU A 172 16.48 -3.92 22.54
C GLU A 172 15.58 -4.65 23.55
N LEU A 173 14.86 -3.93 24.40
CA LEU A 173 13.89 -4.51 25.33
C LEU A 173 12.72 -5.18 24.60
N LEU A 174 12.18 -4.58 23.55
CA LEU A 174 11.13 -5.19 22.74
C LEU A 174 11.59 -6.52 22.13
N ARG A 175 12.82 -6.56 21.62
CA ARG A 175 13.43 -7.78 21.07
C ARG A 175 13.64 -8.84 22.14
N ALA A 176 14.22 -8.47 23.27
CA ALA A 176 14.48 -9.37 24.39
C ALA A 176 13.20 -9.85 25.11
N GLY A 177 12.16 -9.03 25.11
CA GLY A 177 10.83 -9.33 25.65
C GLY A 177 9.91 -10.07 24.68
N HIS A 178 10.39 -10.39 23.46
CA HIS A 178 9.63 -11.03 22.39
C HIS A 178 8.35 -10.28 21.99
N GLN A 179 8.36 -8.94 22.03
CA GLN A 179 7.27 -8.08 21.64
C GLN A 179 7.36 -7.74 20.14
N TRP A 180 7.29 -8.79 19.29
CA TRP A 180 7.63 -8.72 17.88
C TRP A 180 6.73 -7.78 17.08
N GLU A 181 5.41 -7.78 17.34
CA GLU A 181 4.47 -6.90 16.63
C GLU A 181 4.74 -5.42 16.93
N ARG A 182 4.99 -5.10 18.22
CA ARG A 182 5.34 -3.74 18.63
C ARG A 182 6.71 -3.34 18.07
N LEU A 183 7.66 -4.27 18.04
CA LEU A 183 8.98 -4.04 17.45
C LEU A 183 8.88 -3.76 15.94
N ALA A 184 8.06 -4.50 15.20
CA ALA A 184 7.81 -4.25 13.78
C ALA A 184 7.13 -2.90 13.51
N HIS A 185 6.39 -2.35 14.50
CA HIS A 185 5.81 -1.02 14.40
C HIS A 185 6.83 0.10 14.66
N GLU A 186 7.68 -0.08 15.67
CA GLU A 186 8.71 0.91 16.07
C GLU A 186 9.95 0.89 15.13
N ALA A 187 10.23 -0.23 14.50
CA ALA A 187 11.31 -0.43 13.54
C ALA A 187 10.79 -1.17 12.29
N PRO A 188 10.03 -0.50 11.42
CA PRO A 188 9.34 -1.14 10.30
C PRO A 188 10.29 -1.73 9.24
N THR A 189 11.56 -1.33 9.22
CA THR A 189 12.59 -1.87 8.31
C THR A 189 13.42 -3.02 8.91
N ASP A 190 13.11 -3.48 10.14
CA ASP A 190 13.85 -4.56 10.80
C ASP A 190 13.44 -5.93 10.22
N GLU A 191 14.12 -6.39 9.17
CA GLU A 191 13.83 -7.65 8.47
C GLU A 191 13.79 -8.88 9.39
N PRO A 192 14.74 -9.07 10.34
CA PRO A 192 14.68 -10.23 11.25
C PRO A 192 13.38 -10.33 12.05
N THR A 193 12.84 -9.19 12.49
CA THR A 193 11.57 -9.14 13.22
C THR A 193 10.40 -9.56 12.34
N HIS A 194 10.34 -9.06 11.12
CA HIS A 194 9.29 -9.43 10.17
C HIS A 194 9.39 -10.91 9.77
N ARG A 195 10.60 -11.43 9.53
CA ARG A 195 10.80 -12.87 9.29
C ARG A 195 10.30 -13.74 10.45
N LYS A 196 10.56 -13.30 11.70
CA LYS A 196 10.06 -14.03 12.86
C LYS A 196 8.53 -14.06 12.89
N LEU A 197 7.87 -12.92 12.66
CA LEU A 197 6.41 -12.84 12.57
C LEU A 197 5.85 -13.68 11.42
N MET A 198 6.46 -13.60 10.23
CA MET A 198 6.07 -14.43 9.08
C MET A 198 6.18 -15.92 9.38
N ALA A 199 7.28 -16.36 10.02
CA ALA A 199 7.51 -17.75 10.36
C ALA A 199 6.51 -18.26 11.41
N ASP A 200 6.19 -17.45 12.43
CA ASP A 200 5.23 -17.79 13.47
C ASP A 200 3.81 -17.95 12.88
N GLU A 201 3.39 -17.02 12.02
CA GLU A 201 2.11 -17.09 11.34
C GLU A 201 2.04 -18.27 10.37
N LEU A 202 3.11 -18.55 9.63
CA LEU A 202 3.18 -19.70 8.74
C LEU A 202 3.09 -21.02 9.52
N ALA A 203 3.76 -21.13 10.67
CA ALA A 203 3.69 -22.29 11.56
C ALA A 203 2.29 -22.48 12.18
N ALA A 204 1.57 -21.38 12.40
CA ALA A 204 0.17 -21.40 12.85
C ALA A 204 -0.82 -21.70 11.71
N GLY A 205 -0.36 -21.80 10.45
CA GLY A 205 -1.21 -22.01 9.27
C GLY A 205 -1.83 -20.74 8.69
N ASN A 206 -1.53 -19.57 9.24
CA ASN A 206 -2.09 -18.27 8.86
C ASN A 206 -1.29 -17.63 7.71
N ARG A 207 -1.31 -18.23 6.53
CA ARG A 207 -0.52 -17.78 5.37
C ARG A 207 -0.79 -16.34 4.96
N ALA A 208 -2.05 -15.91 5.01
CA ALA A 208 -2.41 -14.53 4.65
C ALA A 208 -1.82 -13.50 5.63
N ALA A 209 -1.75 -13.83 6.93
CA ALA A 209 -1.10 -12.98 7.92
C ALA A 209 0.42 -12.90 7.68
N ALA A 210 1.08 -14.02 7.36
CA ALA A 210 2.50 -14.05 7.00
C ALA A 210 2.79 -13.17 5.77
N ILE A 211 1.97 -13.28 4.71
CA ILE A 211 2.09 -12.44 3.50
C ILE A 211 1.89 -10.96 3.81
N ARG A 212 1.02 -10.61 4.76
CA ARG A 212 0.82 -9.23 5.21
C ARG A 212 2.07 -8.65 5.87
N TRP A 213 2.75 -9.43 6.73
CA TRP A 213 4.00 -8.99 7.35
C TRP A 213 5.09 -8.73 6.31
N TYR A 214 5.21 -9.60 5.31
CA TYR A 214 6.11 -9.36 4.17
C TYR A 214 5.74 -8.08 3.40
N ALA A 215 4.45 -7.85 3.11
CA ALA A 215 4.01 -6.67 2.40
C ALA A 215 4.34 -5.36 3.15
N ARG A 216 4.11 -5.33 4.47
CA ARG A 216 4.47 -4.19 5.33
C ARG A 216 5.96 -3.90 5.34
N LEU A 217 6.77 -4.95 5.50
CA LEU A 217 8.23 -4.82 5.45
C LEU A 217 8.70 -4.26 4.11
N ARG A 218 8.21 -4.85 3.01
CA ARG A 218 8.58 -4.43 1.66
C ARG A 218 8.23 -2.96 1.40
N GLU A 219 7.06 -2.53 1.88
CA GLU A 219 6.63 -1.14 1.78
C GLU A 219 7.55 -0.21 2.60
N ALA A 220 7.86 -0.56 3.84
CA ALA A 220 8.74 0.22 4.71
C ALA A 220 10.16 0.32 4.13
N LEU A 221 10.76 -0.81 3.71
CA LEU A 221 12.07 -0.83 3.07
C LEU A 221 12.11 0.04 1.81
N GLN A 222 11.02 0.03 1.05
CA GLN A 222 10.92 0.85 -0.15
C GLN A 222 10.79 2.33 0.16
N GLN A 223 9.96 2.71 1.14
CA GLN A 223 9.70 4.12 1.49
C GLN A 223 10.88 4.77 2.19
N GLU A 224 11.51 4.08 3.14
CA GLU A 224 12.55 4.65 4.00
C GLU A 224 13.97 4.49 3.42
N LEU A 225 14.25 3.34 2.80
CA LEU A 225 15.61 2.98 2.37
C LEU A 225 15.75 2.80 0.85
N ALA A 226 14.65 2.77 0.11
CA ALA A 226 14.60 2.48 -1.32
C ALA A 226 15.28 1.15 -1.71
N ILE A 227 15.20 0.12 -0.85
CA ILE A 227 15.73 -1.24 -1.08
C ILE A 227 14.62 -2.30 -1.13
N THR A 228 14.96 -3.49 -1.60
CA THR A 228 14.10 -4.69 -1.54
C THR A 228 14.48 -5.55 -0.34
N PRO A 229 13.57 -6.42 0.13
CA PRO A 229 13.87 -7.41 1.16
C PRO A 229 15.09 -8.28 0.80
N ASP A 230 15.76 -8.78 1.82
CA ASP A 230 16.90 -9.67 1.66
C ASP A 230 16.49 -11.06 1.14
N ARG A 231 17.49 -11.87 0.74
CA ARG A 231 17.27 -13.20 0.16
C ARG A 231 16.57 -14.17 1.14
N GLU A 232 16.78 -14.03 2.43
CA GLU A 232 16.17 -14.91 3.44
C GLU A 232 14.69 -14.58 3.60
N THR A 233 14.35 -13.30 3.59
CA THR A 233 12.97 -12.81 3.62
C THR A 233 12.21 -13.22 2.37
N GLU A 234 12.83 -13.10 1.18
CA GLU A 234 12.25 -13.55 -0.08
C GLU A 234 12.03 -15.08 -0.08
N ALA A 235 12.99 -15.87 0.40
CA ALA A 235 12.84 -17.32 0.49
C ALA A 235 11.72 -17.76 1.44
N LEU A 236 11.50 -17.02 2.52
CA LEU A 236 10.38 -17.27 3.43
C LEU A 236 9.03 -16.87 2.78
N TYR A 237 9.01 -15.77 2.04
CA TYR A 237 7.83 -15.38 1.27
C TYR A 237 7.46 -16.44 0.21
N ASP A 238 8.46 -16.98 -0.51
CA ASP A 238 8.24 -18.08 -1.45
C ASP A 238 7.61 -19.31 -0.78
N GLN A 239 7.97 -19.61 0.47
CA GLN A 239 7.32 -20.67 1.26
C GLN A 239 5.87 -20.32 1.62
N CYS A 240 5.59 -19.06 1.95
CA CYS A 240 4.22 -18.63 2.23
C CYS A 240 3.30 -18.78 1.01
N VAL A 241 3.82 -18.57 -0.20
CA VAL A 241 3.03 -18.65 -1.44
C VAL A 241 3.09 -20.03 -2.11
N ALA A 242 3.99 -20.90 -1.69
CA ALA A 242 4.15 -22.24 -2.26
C ALA A 242 2.85 -23.05 -2.16
N GLY A 243 2.41 -23.61 -3.28
CA GLY A 243 1.21 -24.44 -3.37
C GLY A 243 -0.12 -23.68 -3.37
N LEU A 244 -0.12 -22.33 -3.25
CA LEU A 244 -1.35 -21.54 -3.35
C LEU A 244 -1.86 -21.38 -4.79
N GLN A 245 -1.05 -21.66 -5.78
CA GLN A 245 -1.47 -21.73 -7.17
C GLN A 245 -1.56 -23.21 -7.57
N PRO A 246 -2.75 -23.84 -7.54
CA PRO A 246 -2.89 -25.16 -8.14
C PRO A 246 -2.52 -25.05 -9.61
N ALA A 247 -1.68 -25.96 -10.09
CA ALA A 247 -1.41 -26.08 -11.50
C ALA A 247 -2.75 -26.23 -12.23
N GLY A 248 -3.12 -25.23 -13.03
CA GLY A 248 -4.33 -25.30 -13.83
C GLY A 248 -4.22 -26.45 -14.84
N PRO A 249 -5.36 -26.94 -15.38
CA PRO A 249 -5.32 -27.91 -16.44
C PRO A 249 -4.46 -27.38 -17.60
N ALA A 250 -3.81 -28.29 -18.35
CA ALA A 250 -3.05 -27.92 -19.53
C ALA A 250 -3.92 -27.14 -20.51
N PHE A 251 -3.33 -26.21 -21.24
CA PHE A 251 -4.06 -25.42 -22.25
C PHE A 251 -4.64 -26.35 -23.33
N VAL A 252 -5.95 -26.25 -23.54
CA VAL A 252 -6.68 -27.10 -24.50
C VAL A 252 -7.37 -26.21 -25.52
N GLY A 253 -7.36 -26.67 -26.80
CA GLY A 253 -8.08 -26.02 -27.89
C GLY A 253 -7.39 -24.82 -28.50
N GLN A 254 -8.15 -24.02 -29.25
CA GLN A 254 -7.70 -22.80 -29.94
C GLN A 254 -6.56 -23.04 -30.94
N ALA A 255 -6.52 -24.21 -31.60
CA ALA A 255 -5.41 -24.62 -32.46
C ALA A 255 -5.09 -23.59 -33.57
N MET A 256 -6.12 -23.06 -34.24
CA MET A 256 -5.95 -22.05 -35.30
C MET A 256 -5.43 -20.72 -34.75
N THR A 257 -5.99 -20.25 -33.63
CA THR A 257 -5.58 -19.00 -32.98
C THR A 257 -4.16 -19.12 -32.44
N ARG A 258 -3.79 -20.29 -31.89
CA ARG A 258 -2.43 -20.59 -31.46
C ARG A 258 -1.46 -20.57 -32.63
N ALA A 259 -1.80 -21.21 -33.76
CA ALA A 259 -0.98 -21.20 -34.97
C ALA A 259 -0.73 -19.78 -35.50
N ARG A 260 -1.76 -18.89 -35.45
CA ARG A 260 -1.63 -17.49 -35.84
C ARG A 260 -0.69 -16.73 -34.86
N ALA A 261 -0.78 -17.00 -33.57
CA ALA A 261 0.12 -16.41 -32.58
C ALA A 261 1.58 -16.88 -32.77
N VAL A 262 1.79 -18.15 -33.05
CA VAL A 262 3.12 -18.73 -33.39
C VAL A 262 3.68 -18.10 -34.66
N ALA A 263 2.88 -17.93 -35.70
CA ALA A 263 3.28 -17.27 -36.94
C ALA A 263 3.65 -15.79 -36.68
N TRP A 264 2.88 -15.06 -35.87
CA TRP A 264 3.19 -13.68 -35.48
C TRP A 264 4.53 -13.57 -34.73
N LEU A 265 4.79 -14.46 -33.77
CA LEU A 265 6.08 -14.52 -33.06
C LEU A 265 7.25 -14.89 -33.98
N GLY A 266 7.00 -15.63 -35.06
CA GLY A 266 8.01 -16.06 -36.04
C GLY A 266 8.27 -15.03 -37.14
N MET A 267 7.51 -13.96 -37.28
CA MET A 267 7.75 -12.91 -38.28
C MET A 267 9.08 -12.20 -38.03
N ALA A 268 9.72 -11.74 -39.09
CA ALA A 268 10.88 -10.86 -38.96
C ALA A 268 10.52 -9.59 -38.20
N THR A 269 11.46 -9.05 -37.41
CA THR A 269 11.21 -7.89 -36.55
C THR A 269 10.65 -6.71 -37.34
N THR A 270 11.12 -6.46 -38.55
CA THR A 270 10.68 -5.34 -39.41
C THR A 270 9.29 -5.52 -40.02
N GLU A 271 8.78 -6.75 -40.10
CA GLU A 271 7.50 -7.08 -40.74
C GLU A 271 6.37 -7.35 -39.70
N ARG A 272 6.77 -7.48 -38.43
CA ARG A 272 5.84 -7.85 -37.37
C ARG A 272 4.99 -6.67 -36.94
N PRO A 273 3.64 -6.78 -36.87
CA PRO A 273 2.80 -5.81 -36.18
C PRO A 273 3.27 -5.59 -34.74
N GLY A 274 3.31 -4.33 -34.30
CA GLY A 274 3.76 -3.97 -32.94
C GLY A 274 2.85 -4.47 -31.82
N GLY A 275 1.65 -4.97 -32.15
CA GLY A 275 0.73 -5.48 -31.17
C GLY A 275 -0.13 -6.66 -31.63
N ILE A 276 -0.70 -7.32 -30.63
CA ILE A 276 -1.71 -8.36 -30.79
C ILE A 276 -2.85 -8.11 -29.78
N VAL A 277 -4.09 -8.25 -30.22
CA VAL A 277 -5.26 -8.19 -29.32
C VAL A 277 -5.95 -9.54 -29.27
N ILE A 278 -6.11 -10.09 -28.07
CA ILE A 278 -6.78 -11.36 -27.77
C ILE A 278 -8.17 -11.00 -27.25
N ARG A 279 -9.22 -11.32 -28.05
CA ARG A 279 -10.58 -10.96 -27.74
C ARG A 279 -11.43 -12.20 -27.47
N GLY A 280 -12.45 -12.05 -26.63
CA GLY A 280 -13.44 -13.09 -26.38
C GLY A 280 -14.28 -12.84 -25.13
N PRO A 281 -15.40 -13.52 -24.98
CA PRO A 281 -16.28 -13.37 -23.84
C PRO A 281 -15.61 -13.77 -22.52
N THR A 282 -16.31 -13.50 -21.44
CA THR A 282 -15.85 -13.89 -20.08
C THR A 282 -15.75 -15.40 -19.96
N GLY A 283 -14.65 -15.89 -19.38
CA GLY A 283 -14.44 -17.34 -19.18
C GLY A 283 -13.87 -18.11 -20.37
N ILE A 284 -13.74 -17.51 -21.55
CA ILE A 284 -13.28 -18.18 -22.77
C ILE A 284 -11.79 -18.58 -22.78
N GLY A 285 -11.03 -18.19 -21.76
CA GLY A 285 -9.63 -18.59 -21.64
C GLY A 285 -8.61 -17.55 -22.10
N LYS A 286 -8.96 -16.25 -22.19
CA LYS A 286 -8.01 -15.17 -22.58
C LYS A 286 -6.73 -15.17 -21.76
N THR A 287 -6.88 -15.20 -20.44
CA THR A 287 -5.73 -15.26 -19.51
C THR A 287 -4.87 -16.51 -19.72
N ALA A 288 -5.50 -17.66 -19.99
CA ALA A 288 -4.80 -18.91 -20.27
C ALA A 288 -4.04 -18.82 -21.60
N PHE A 289 -4.68 -18.28 -22.65
CA PHE A 289 -4.03 -18.03 -23.94
C PHE A 289 -2.90 -17.00 -23.83
N GLY A 290 -3.07 -15.95 -23.03
CA GLY A 290 -2.00 -14.97 -22.76
C GLY A 290 -0.77 -15.61 -22.10
N ARG A 291 -0.98 -16.56 -21.15
CA ARG A 291 0.10 -17.34 -20.55
C ARG A 291 0.79 -18.25 -21.58
N GLU A 292 0.03 -18.90 -22.45
CA GLU A 292 0.57 -19.72 -23.55
C GLU A 292 1.41 -18.87 -24.51
N LEU A 293 0.91 -17.69 -24.92
CA LEU A 293 1.65 -16.73 -25.74
C LEU A 293 2.95 -16.28 -25.05
N ALA A 294 2.89 -16.01 -23.75
CA ALA A 294 4.07 -15.64 -22.96
C ALA A 294 5.10 -16.78 -22.88
N ALA A 295 4.67 -18.03 -22.75
CA ALA A 295 5.55 -19.19 -22.77
C ALA A 295 6.24 -19.35 -24.14
N LEU A 296 5.47 -19.28 -25.21
CA LEU A 296 5.98 -19.34 -26.59
C LEU A 296 6.97 -18.21 -26.93
N ALA A 297 6.76 -17.01 -26.37
CA ALA A 297 7.67 -15.89 -26.52
C ALA A 297 8.99 -16.13 -25.76
N ARG A 298 8.93 -16.64 -24.51
CA ARG A 298 10.12 -16.96 -23.71
C ARG A 298 10.96 -18.08 -24.36
N GLU A 299 10.34 -19.12 -24.94
CA GLU A 299 11.01 -20.16 -25.69
C GLU A 299 11.84 -19.63 -26.87
N ARG A 300 11.45 -18.43 -27.39
CA ARG A 300 12.17 -17.71 -28.44
C ARG A 300 13.18 -16.70 -27.96
N GLY A 301 13.42 -16.67 -26.64
CA GLY A 301 14.36 -15.74 -26.03
C GLY A 301 13.81 -14.31 -25.79
N TRP A 302 12.49 -14.10 -25.96
CA TRP A 302 11.91 -12.80 -25.69
C TRP A 302 11.80 -12.54 -24.18
N ARG A 303 12.03 -11.32 -23.77
CA ARG A 303 11.66 -10.88 -22.42
C ARG A 303 10.14 -10.63 -22.36
N VAL A 304 9.49 -11.21 -21.37
CA VAL A 304 8.04 -11.03 -21.18
C VAL A 304 7.80 -10.24 -19.90
N VAL A 305 7.09 -9.13 -20.02
CA VAL A 305 6.58 -8.30 -18.91
C VAL A 305 5.08 -8.43 -18.90
N ARG A 306 4.50 -8.82 -17.77
CA ARG A 306 3.05 -9.02 -17.64
C ARG A 306 2.48 -8.14 -16.53
N VAL A 307 1.31 -7.58 -16.82
CA VAL A 307 0.47 -6.93 -15.82
C VAL A 307 -0.98 -7.37 -16.01
N ASP A 308 -1.69 -7.50 -14.90
CA ASP A 308 -3.12 -7.70 -14.90
C ASP A 308 -3.77 -6.33 -14.60
N ALA A 309 -4.54 -5.80 -15.54
CA ALA A 309 -5.25 -4.55 -15.31
C ALA A 309 -6.25 -4.72 -14.17
N ALA A 310 -6.30 -3.73 -13.28
CA ALA A 310 -7.25 -3.64 -12.19
C ALA A 310 -8.17 -2.44 -12.42
N GLN A 311 -9.27 -2.37 -11.68
CA GLN A 311 -10.14 -1.19 -11.76
C GLN A 311 -9.34 0.09 -11.44
N PRO A 312 -9.51 1.17 -12.20
CA PRO A 312 -8.73 2.38 -12.07
C PRO A 312 -8.80 2.96 -10.66
N GLY A 313 -7.64 3.18 -10.06
CA GLY A 313 -7.50 3.86 -8.77
C GLY A 313 -6.78 5.20 -8.91
N CYS A 314 -5.88 5.29 -9.88
CA CYS A 314 -5.16 6.50 -10.27
C CYS A 314 -4.77 6.40 -11.73
N ALA A 315 -4.56 7.55 -12.38
CA ALA A 315 -4.10 7.59 -13.77
C ALA A 315 -2.73 6.90 -13.91
N TYR A 316 -2.56 6.19 -15.01
CA TYR A 316 -1.34 5.41 -15.32
C TYR A 316 -1.04 4.26 -14.35
N ALA A 317 -2.04 3.71 -13.65
CA ALA A 317 -1.83 2.64 -12.69
C ALA A 317 -1.24 1.37 -13.33
N ALA A 318 -1.72 0.96 -14.51
CA ALA A 318 -1.20 -0.20 -15.23
C ALA A 318 0.21 0.07 -15.80
N ILE A 319 0.47 1.28 -16.27
CA ILE A 319 1.77 1.72 -16.75
C ILE A 319 2.80 1.74 -15.61
N ALA A 320 2.42 2.25 -14.44
CA ALA A 320 3.26 2.21 -13.24
C ALA A 320 3.61 0.77 -12.85
N ALA A 321 2.61 -0.12 -12.79
CA ALA A 321 2.81 -1.53 -12.46
C ALA A 321 3.73 -2.26 -13.48
N LEU A 322 3.62 -1.93 -14.78
CA LEU A 322 4.53 -2.43 -15.80
C LEU A 322 5.98 -1.97 -15.58
N ALA A 323 6.16 -0.68 -15.28
CA ALA A 323 7.48 -0.13 -14.98
C ALA A 323 8.07 -0.78 -13.72
N GLU A 324 7.30 -0.91 -12.66
CA GLU A 324 7.69 -1.58 -11.43
C GLU A 324 8.13 -3.03 -11.64
N THR A 325 7.40 -3.78 -12.46
CA THR A 325 7.75 -5.17 -12.79
C THR A 325 9.15 -5.26 -13.40
N VAL A 326 9.55 -4.31 -14.26
CA VAL A 326 10.88 -4.29 -14.87
C VAL A 326 11.95 -3.85 -13.87
N ILE A 327 11.67 -2.80 -13.10
CA ILE A 327 12.60 -2.25 -12.09
C ILE A 327 12.86 -3.27 -10.98
N MET A 328 11.83 -3.98 -10.53
CA MET A 328 11.96 -5.04 -9.51
C MET A 328 12.82 -6.22 -9.99
N ALA A 329 12.70 -6.58 -11.26
CA ALA A 329 13.50 -7.65 -11.84
C ALA A 329 14.98 -7.29 -12.04
N ASP A 330 15.29 -6.01 -12.21
CA ASP A 330 16.64 -5.50 -12.44
C ASP A 330 16.71 -4.00 -12.10
N ARG A 331 17.20 -3.67 -10.91
CA ARG A 331 17.30 -2.26 -10.45
C ARG A 331 18.34 -1.45 -11.20
N GLU A 332 19.42 -2.08 -11.69
CA GLU A 332 20.45 -1.38 -12.45
C GLU A 332 19.93 -0.82 -13.78
N VAL A 333 18.73 -1.25 -14.18
CA VAL A 333 18.06 -0.68 -15.37
C VAL A 333 17.85 0.82 -15.24
N LEU A 334 17.62 1.32 -14.00
CA LEU A 334 17.42 2.75 -13.75
C LEU A 334 18.64 3.60 -14.10
N ASP A 335 19.85 3.09 -13.91
CA ASP A 335 21.09 3.77 -14.29
C ASP A 335 21.31 3.73 -15.81
N ARG A 336 20.92 2.63 -16.47
CA ARG A 336 21.03 2.46 -17.92
C ARG A 336 20.09 3.35 -18.73
N ILE A 337 18.92 3.71 -18.21
CA ILE A 337 17.95 4.56 -18.91
C ILE A 337 18.28 6.05 -18.85
N GLY A 338 19.17 6.46 -17.93
CA GLY A 338 19.61 7.84 -17.74
C GLY A 338 18.63 8.71 -16.94
N ALA A 339 19.16 9.81 -16.39
CA ALA A 339 18.45 10.69 -15.47
C ALA A 339 17.10 11.24 -15.98
N PRO A 340 16.95 11.68 -17.27
CA PRO A 340 15.66 12.23 -17.73
C PRO A 340 14.53 11.18 -17.72
N ALA A 341 14.81 9.96 -18.14
CA ALA A 341 13.80 8.90 -18.13
C ALA A 341 13.47 8.46 -16.69
N ARG A 342 14.48 8.38 -15.83
CA ARG A 342 14.30 8.06 -14.40
C ARG A 342 13.42 9.11 -13.70
N SER A 343 13.61 10.42 -13.98
CA SER A 343 12.79 11.49 -13.41
C SER A 343 11.32 11.41 -13.82
N VAL A 344 11.04 10.98 -15.07
CA VAL A 344 9.68 10.73 -15.54
C VAL A 344 9.06 9.54 -14.79
N LEU A 345 9.79 8.43 -14.67
CA LEU A 345 9.30 7.23 -13.99
C LEU A 345 9.10 7.43 -12.49
N ALA A 346 9.89 8.29 -11.85
CA ALA A 346 9.76 8.63 -10.43
C ALA A 346 8.43 9.35 -10.10
N GLN A 347 7.79 9.99 -11.08
CA GLN A 347 6.46 10.56 -10.91
C GLN A 347 5.34 9.53 -11.02
N LEU A 348 5.61 8.39 -11.64
CA LEU A 348 4.66 7.29 -11.81
C LEU A 348 4.82 6.22 -10.72
N SER A 349 6.06 5.99 -10.25
CA SER A 349 6.38 4.96 -9.27
C SER A 349 7.48 5.41 -8.30
N PRO A 350 7.29 5.23 -6.98
CA PRO A 350 8.33 5.49 -5.99
C PRO A 350 9.59 4.63 -6.18
N LEU A 351 9.49 3.48 -6.87
CA LEU A 351 10.62 2.59 -7.14
C LEU A 351 11.73 3.25 -8.00
N ALA A 352 11.39 4.28 -8.76
CA ALA A 352 12.34 5.03 -9.58
C ALA A 352 13.00 6.21 -8.84
N ALA A 353 12.57 6.52 -7.61
CA ALA A 353 13.18 7.54 -6.77
C ALA A 353 14.56 7.05 -6.20
N PRO A 354 15.46 7.96 -5.73
CA PRO A 354 15.38 9.40 -5.89
C PRO A 354 15.72 9.84 -7.31
N ALA A 355 15.05 10.87 -7.81
CA ALA A 355 15.31 11.48 -9.12
C ALA A 355 15.15 12.99 -9.02
N ALA A 356 15.76 13.72 -9.96
CA ALA A 356 15.58 15.16 -10.04
C ALA A 356 14.12 15.51 -10.33
N GLU A 357 13.60 16.54 -9.66
CA GLU A 357 12.27 17.05 -9.94
C GLU A 357 12.18 17.54 -11.39
N LEU A 358 11.11 17.18 -12.08
CA LEU A 358 10.83 17.71 -13.40
C LEU A 358 10.23 19.12 -13.27
N ALA A 359 10.76 20.06 -14.02
CA ALA A 359 10.18 21.39 -14.14
C ALA A 359 8.94 21.32 -15.06
N GLY A 360 7.75 21.23 -14.46
CA GLY A 360 6.48 21.30 -15.17
C GLY A 360 5.69 19.99 -15.21
N PRO A 361 4.49 20.01 -15.79
CA PRO A 361 3.60 18.85 -15.86
C PRO A 361 4.18 17.74 -16.75
N LEU A 362 3.92 16.49 -16.37
CA LEU A 362 4.36 15.31 -17.08
C LEU A 362 3.69 15.21 -18.45
N GLY A 363 4.48 15.18 -19.51
CA GLY A 363 3.97 15.05 -20.88
C GLY A 363 3.84 13.57 -21.30
N ARG A 364 2.76 13.23 -22.00
CA ARG A 364 2.54 11.86 -22.55
C ARG A 364 3.75 11.30 -23.31
N HIS A 365 4.35 12.10 -24.18
CA HIS A 365 5.51 11.66 -24.97
C HIS A 365 6.74 11.34 -24.09
N GLN A 366 6.87 12.02 -22.95
CA GLN A 366 7.93 11.73 -21.99
C GLN A 366 7.70 10.36 -21.34
N ILE A 367 6.46 10.03 -20.96
CA ILE A 367 6.10 8.72 -20.41
C ILE A 367 6.40 7.61 -21.41
N ILE A 368 5.94 7.75 -22.66
CA ILE A 368 6.18 6.75 -23.74
C ILE A 368 7.67 6.55 -23.95
N GLY A 369 8.43 7.65 -24.04
CA GLY A 369 9.87 7.61 -24.23
C GLY A 369 10.62 6.96 -23.08
N ALA A 370 10.22 7.24 -21.83
CA ALA A 370 10.80 6.65 -20.62
C ALA A 370 10.52 5.15 -20.53
N LEU A 371 9.27 4.73 -20.76
CA LEU A 371 8.87 3.33 -20.77
C LEU A 371 9.59 2.53 -21.86
N ARG A 372 9.65 3.07 -23.07
CA ARG A 372 10.37 2.40 -24.16
C ARG A 372 11.83 2.17 -23.82
N ARG A 373 12.52 3.16 -23.25
CA ARG A 373 13.90 3.03 -22.76
C ARG A 373 13.99 1.98 -21.66
N LEU A 374 13.07 1.99 -20.70
CA LEU A 374 13.04 1.03 -19.60
C LEU A 374 12.92 -0.41 -20.11
N PHE A 375 11.95 -0.69 -20.96
CA PHE A 375 11.72 -2.04 -21.48
C PHE A 375 12.91 -2.54 -22.33
N LEU A 376 13.46 -1.68 -23.19
CA LEU A 376 14.60 -2.04 -24.06
C LEU A 376 15.89 -2.21 -23.24
N ALA A 377 16.16 -1.32 -22.28
CA ALA A 377 17.31 -1.47 -21.38
C ALA A 377 17.19 -2.74 -20.52
N GLY A 378 15.97 -3.06 -20.07
CA GLY A 378 15.68 -4.26 -19.30
C GLY A 378 15.82 -5.55 -20.11
N SER A 379 15.70 -5.52 -21.43
CA SER A 379 15.83 -6.70 -22.30
C SER A 379 17.26 -6.98 -22.77
N GLY A 380 18.21 -6.10 -22.49
CA GLY A 380 19.56 -6.21 -23.03
C GLY A 380 19.64 -6.05 -24.57
N GLY A 381 18.65 -5.36 -25.16
CA GLY A 381 18.55 -5.15 -26.62
C GLY A 381 17.78 -6.22 -27.39
N GLY A 382 17.26 -7.24 -26.70
CA GLY A 382 16.38 -8.27 -27.26
C GLY A 382 14.93 -7.83 -27.45
N GLU A 383 14.11 -8.72 -28.00
CA GLU A 383 12.68 -8.50 -28.19
C GLU A 383 11.91 -8.57 -26.86
N VAL A 384 10.93 -7.70 -26.70
CA VAL A 384 10.11 -7.58 -25.48
C VAL A 384 8.64 -7.77 -25.83
N LEU A 385 7.96 -8.63 -25.07
CA LEU A 385 6.50 -8.75 -25.08
C LEU A 385 5.93 -8.16 -23.79
N VAL A 386 5.16 -7.10 -23.90
CA VAL A 386 4.34 -6.56 -22.82
C VAL A 386 2.95 -7.18 -22.93
N LEU A 387 2.56 -7.98 -21.94
CA LEU A 387 1.23 -8.61 -21.87
C LEU A 387 0.37 -7.93 -20.84
N VAL A 388 -0.75 -7.35 -21.27
CA VAL A 388 -1.76 -6.72 -20.42
C VAL A 388 -3.01 -7.59 -20.43
N ASP A 389 -3.32 -8.18 -19.27
CA ASP A 389 -4.55 -8.95 -19.09
C ASP A 389 -5.70 -8.04 -18.63
N ASP A 390 -6.93 -8.40 -18.96
CA ASP A 390 -8.16 -7.63 -18.67
C ASP A 390 -8.09 -6.16 -19.12
N ALA A 391 -7.48 -5.87 -20.27
CA ALA A 391 -7.28 -4.51 -20.79
C ALA A 391 -8.56 -3.65 -20.90
N HIS A 392 -9.75 -4.24 -20.78
CA HIS A 392 -11.03 -3.52 -20.69
C HIS A 392 -11.23 -2.75 -19.37
N LEU A 393 -10.36 -3.00 -18.36
CA LEU A 393 -10.34 -2.31 -17.07
C LEU A 393 -9.36 -1.13 -17.04
N LEU A 394 -8.57 -0.92 -18.09
CA LEU A 394 -7.63 0.19 -18.19
C LEU A 394 -8.35 1.55 -18.22
N ASP A 395 -7.71 2.56 -17.67
CA ASP A 395 -8.13 3.95 -17.88
C ASP A 395 -7.71 4.48 -19.26
N ASP A 396 -8.23 5.65 -19.64
CA ASP A 396 -7.97 6.23 -20.96
C ASP A 396 -6.50 6.64 -21.14
N ALA A 397 -5.82 7.03 -20.04
CA ALA A 397 -4.42 7.42 -20.06
C ALA A 397 -3.51 6.19 -20.29
N ASP A 398 -3.77 5.07 -19.62
CA ASP A 398 -3.09 3.80 -19.86
C ASP A 398 -3.28 3.32 -21.30
N ILE A 399 -4.55 3.35 -21.79
CA ILE A 399 -4.88 2.94 -23.16
C ILE A 399 -4.09 3.79 -24.18
N ASP A 400 -4.04 5.09 -23.99
CA ASP A 400 -3.37 6.00 -24.92
C ASP A 400 -1.87 5.72 -25.01
N VAL A 401 -1.21 5.51 -23.87
CA VAL A 401 0.22 5.14 -23.83
C VAL A 401 0.47 3.80 -24.51
N LEU A 402 -0.33 2.77 -24.21
CA LEU A 402 -0.19 1.45 -24.81
C LEU A 402 -0.41 1.47 -26.33
N MET A 403 -1.42 2.22 -26.83
CA MET A 403 -1.65 2.37 -28.27
C MET A 403 -0.45 3.02 -28.97
N HIS A 404 0.23 4.00 -28.33
CA HIS A 404 1.43 4.60 -28.88
C HIS A 404 2.65 3.69 -28.83
N LEU A 405 2.78 2.87 -27.78
CA LEU A 405 3.83 1.85 -27.71
C LEU A 405 3.67 0.83 -28.84
N ILE A 406 2.44 0.38 -29.11
CA ILE A 406 2.14 -0.53 -30.23
C ILE A 406 2.48 0.13 -31.58
N ALA A 407 2.08 1.38 -31.77
CA ALA A 407 2.38 2.12 -33.00
C ALA A 407 3.88 2.36 -33.20
N SER A 408 4.68 2.33 -32.13
CA SER A 408 6.14 2.44 -32.21
C SER A 408 6.81 1.19 -32.81
N GLY A 409 6.11 0.06 -32.84
CA GLY A 409 6.57 -1.20 -33.42
C GLY A 409 7.71 -1.89 -32.68
N PRO A 410 8.16 -3.05 -33.20
CA PRO A 410 9.24 -3.83 -32.64
C PRO A 410 10.55 -3.04 -32.46
N PRO A 411 11.44 -3.46 -31.53
CA PRO A 411 11.44 -4.76 -30.85
C PRO A 411 10.51 -4.86 -29.61
N LEU A 412 9.77 -3.80 -29.30
CA LEU A 412 8.77 -3.77 -28.22
C LEU A 412 7.39 -4.09 -28.80
N CYS A 413 6.82 -5.21 -28.40
CA CYS A 413 5.51 -5.67 -28.81
C CYS A 413 4.54 -5.68 -27.61
N VAL A 414 3.26 -5.41 -27.84
CA VAL A 414 2.23 -5.39 -26.80
C VAL A 414 1.10 -6.36 -27.13
N ALA A 415 0.76 -7.22 -26.20
CA ALA A 415 -0.40 -8.11 -26.27
C ALA A 415 -1.47 -7.65 -25.28
N LEU A 416 -2.69 -7.40 -25.76
CA LEU A 416 -3.82 -6.98 -24.94
C LEU A 416 -4.86 -8.10 -24.90
N ALA A 417 -5.16 -8.65 -23.72
CA ALA A 417 -6.27 -9.56 -23.54
C ALA A 417 -7.49 -8.78 -23.05
N THR A 418 -8.61 -8.84 -23.76
CA THR A 418 -9.79 -8.02 -23.48
C THR A 418 -11.09 -8.74 -23.78
N ARG A 419 -12.17 -8.37 -23.08
CA ARG A 419 -13.52 -8.64 -23.54
C ARG A 419 -13.77 -7.84 -24.82
N PRO A 420 -14.78 -8.20 -25.64
CA PRO A 420 -15.18 -7.33 -26.74
C PRO A 420 -15.41 -5.92 -26.21
N PRO A 421 -14.61 -4.92 -26.65
CA PRO A 421 -14.70 -3.59 -26.06
C PRO A 421 -16.03 -2.93 -26.42
N THR A 422 -16.60 -2.17 -25.49
CA THR A 422 -17.83 -1.42 -25.70
C THR A 422 -17.66 -0.44 -26.85
N THR A 423 -18.61 -0.42 -27.77
CA THR A 423 -18.58 0.48 -28.92
C THR A 423 -18.44 1.93 -28.46
N GLY A 424 -17.49 2.67 -29.04
CA GLY A 424 -17.21 4.05 -28.68
C GLY A 424 -16.25 4.26 -27.51
N SER A 425 -15.78 3.20 -26.81
CA SER A 425 -14.75 3.33 -25.80
C SER A 425 -13.38 3.69 -26.41
N ALA A 426 -12.47 4.28 -25.60
CA ALA A 426 -11.11 4.59 -26.03
C ALA A 426 -10.38 3.35 -26.53
N LEU A 427 -10.52 2.22 -25.81
CA LEU A 427 -9.95 0.93 -26.21
C LEU A 427 -10.50 0.46 -27.57
N ALA A 428 -11.83 0.54 -27.80
CA ALA A 428 -12.43 0.16 -29.07
C ALA A 428 -11.89 0.98 -30.23
N ARG A 429 -11.82 2.31 -30.07
CA ARG A 429 -11.28 3.22 -31.09
C ARG A 429 -9.80 2.94 -31.38
N GLY A 430 -8.98 2.78 -30.33
CA GLY A 430 -7.55 2.51 -30.44
C GLY A 430 -7.27 1.19 -31.15
N VAL A 431 -7.92 0.10 -30.72
CA VAL A 431 -7.80 -1.24 -31.33
C VAL A 431 -8.24 -1.20 -32.79
N SER A 432 -9.43 -0.63 -33.10
CA SER A 432 -9.93 -0.58 -34.47
C SER A 432 -8.99 0.16 -35.42
N ARG A 433 -8.43 1.28 -34.95
CA ARG A 433 -7.44 2.07 -35.73
C ARG A 433 -6.17 1.26 -36.01
N LEU A 434 -5.58 0.62 -34.99
CA LEU A 434 -4.34 -0.11 -35.13
C LEU A 434 -4.49 -1.44 -35.90
N VAL A 435 -5.62 -2.12 -35.78
CA VAL A 435 -5.95 -3.29 -36.59
C VAL A 435 -6.17 -2.88 -38.05
N GLY A 436 -6.92 -1.79 -38.30
CA GLY A 436 -7.16 -1.27 -39.64
C GLY A 436 -5.91 -0.78 -40.37
N SER A 437 -4.91 -0.29 -39.63
CA SER A 437 -3.59 0.12 -40.17
C SER A 437 -2.55 -1.03 -40.28
N GLY A 438 -2.91 -2.23 -39.87
CA GLY A 438 -1.99 -3.38 -39.86
C GLY A 438 -0.93 -3.36 -38.75
N MET A 439 -0.98 -2.38 -37.83
CA MET A 439 -0.05 -2.29 -36.72
C MET A 439 -0.39 -3.23 -35.55
N MET A 440 -1.58 -3.81 -35.54
CA MET A 440 -2.04 -4.77 -34.54
C MET A 440 -2.79 -5.93 -35.20
N GLN A 441 -2.48 -7.15 -34.75
CA GLN A 441 -3.19 -8.35 -35.18
C GLN A 441 -4.30 -8.70 -34.19
N ALA A 442 -5.50 -8.99 -34.69
CA ALA A 442 -6.61 -9.46 -33.85
C ALA A 442 -6.68 -10.99 -33.81
N LEU A 443 -6.79 -11.54 -32.62
CA LEU A 443 -7.04 -12.94 -32.32
C LEU A 443 -8.33 -13.06 -31.53
N ASP A 444 -9.33 -13.66 -32.14
CA ASP A 444 -10.61 -13.96 -31.49
C ASP A 444 -10.57 -15.39 -30.97
N LEU A 445 -10.88 -15.57 -29.68
CA LEU A 445 -11.03 -16.87 -29.06
C LEU A 445 -12.46 -17.37 -29.22
N GLU A 446 -12.59 -18.56 -29.74
CA GLU A 446 -13.86 -19.22 -29.99
C GLU A 446 -14.21 -20.20 -28.83
N PRO A 447 -15.49 -20.55 -28.62
CA PRO A 447 -15.87 -21.61 -27.73
C PRO A 447 -15.15 -22.93 -28.11
N LEU A 448 -14.78 -23.74 -27.11
CA LEU A 448 -14.18 -25.05 -27.33
C LEU A 448 -15.13 -25.97 -28.07
N ALA A 449 -14.60 -26.76 -29.01
CA ALA A 449 -15.34 -27.86 -29.60
C ALA A 449 -15.66 -28.93 -28.51
N ASP A 450 -16.68 -29.73 -28.72
CA ASP A 450 -17.17 -30.72 -27.74
C ASP A 450 -16.06 -31.72 -27.32
N ASP A 451 -15.20 -32.14 -28.25
CA ASP A 451 -14.07 -33.03 -27.97
C ASP A 451 -12.95 -32.36 -27.14
N GLU A 452 -12.73 -31.06 -27.37
CA GLU A 452 -11.81 -30.24 -26.60
C GLU A 452 -12.36 -30.00 -25.20
N ALA A 453 -13.66 -29.64 -25.09
CA ALA A 453 -14.35 -29.46 -23.82
C ALA A 453 -14.36 -30.75 -22.99
N ARG A 454 -14.58 -31.91 -23.60
CA ARG A 454 -14.47 -33.23 -22.94
C ARG A 454 -13.10 -33.46 -22.35
N ARG A 455 -12.04 -33.20 -23.09
CA ARG A 455 -10.65 -33.33 -22.60
C ARG A 455 -10.41 -32.44 -21.40
N LEU A 456 -10.86 -31.20 -21.48
CA LEU A 456 -10.71 -30.23 -20.39
C LEU A 456 -11.48 -30.66 -19.13
N VAL A 457 -12.72 -31.15 -19.27
CA VAL A 457 -13.53 -31.66 -18.15
C VAL A 457 -12.83 -32.81 -17.43
N VAL A 458 -12.32 -33.78 -18.19
CA VAL A 458 -11.60 -34.95 -17.64
C VAL A 458 -10.31 -34.53 -16.94
N GLN A 459 -9.57 -33.56 -17.48
CA GLN A 459 -8.35 -33.03 -16.85
C GLN A 459 -8.64 -32.21 -15.57
N ALA A 460 -9.78 -31.51 -15.51
CA ALA A 460 -10.14 -30.65 -14.41
C ALA A 460 -10.85 -31.38 -13.28
N ALA A 461 -11.38 -32.53 -13.55
CA ALA A 461 -12.11 -33.33 -12.57
C ALA A 461 -11.18 -33.88 -11.49
N PRO A 462 -11.59 -33.86 -10.21
CA PRO A 462 -10.79 -34.39 -9.09
C PRO A 462 -10.70 -35.92 -9.09
N GLY A 463 -11.61 -36.59 -9.81
CA GLY A 463 -11.67 -38.04 -9.95
C GLY A 463 -12.32 -38.49 -11.25
N PRO A 464 -12.43 -39.82 -11.49
CA PRO A 464 -13.02 -40.34 -12.72
C PRO A 464 -14.51 -40.02 -12.81
N LEU A 465 -14.94 -39.47 -13.96
CA LEU A 465 -16.33 -39.13 -14.24
C LEU A 465 -16.99 -40.17 -15.17
N SER A 466 -18.30 -40.39 -15.00
CA SER A 466 -19.07 -41.17 -15.98
C SER A 466 -19.24 -40.39 -17.29
N ASP A 467 -19.35 -41.09 -18.40
CA ASP A 467 -19.53 -40.50 -19.72
C ASP A 467 -20.81 -39.66 -19.85
N ALA A 468 -21.88 -40.07 -19.14
CA ALA A 468 -23.12 -39.31 -19.07
C ALA A 468 -22.90 -37.96 -18.36
N LEU A 469 -22.10 -37.93 -17.29
CA LEU A 469 -21.79 -36.74 -16.53
C LEU A 469 -20.89 -35.79 -17.34
N VAL A 470 -19.84 -36.32 -17.99
CA VAL A 470 -18.99 -35.53 -18.91
C VAL A 470 -19.83 -34.89 -20.00
N THR A 471 -20.74 -35.67 -20.62
CA THR A 471 -21.63 -35.16 -21.69
C THR A 471 -22.57 -34.07 -21.16
N HIS A 472 -23.09 -34.21 -19.95
CA HIS A 472 -23.91 -33.18 -19.32
C HIS A 472 -23.14 -31.89 -19.08
N ILE A 473 -21.92 -31.99 -18.50
CA ILE A 473 -21.07 -30.83 -18.24
C ILE A 473 -20.69 -30.10 -19.52
N VAL A 474 -20.30 -30.81 -20.57
CA VAL A 474 -19.96 -30.23 -21.88
C VAL A 474 -21.14 -29.45 -22.45
N ARG A 475 -22.36 -30.01 -22.39
CA ARG A 475 -23.58 -29.35 -22.86
C ARG A 475 -23.89 -28.09 -22.07
N VAL A 476 -23.76 -28.10 -20.73
CA VAL A 476 -24.04 -26.94 -19.85
C VAL A 476 -22.95 -25.86 -19.99
N ALA A 477 -21.71 -26.27 -20.25
CA ALA A 477 -20.59 -25.34 -20.43
C ALA A 477 -20.63 -24.57 -21.75
N GLU A 478 -21.37 -25.06 -22.76
CA GLU A 478 -21.50 -24.44 -24.10
C GLU A 478 -20.15 -24.01 -24.70
N GLY A 479 -19.13 -24.86 -24.55
CA GLY A 479 -17.76 -24.60 -25.00
C GLY A 479 -16.99 -23.55 -24.19
N ASN A 480 -17.53 -23.03 -23.08
CA ASN A 480 -16.83 -22.09 -22.20
C ASN A 480 -15.87 -22.86 -21.27
N PRO A 481 -14.53 -22.68 -21.41
CA PRO A 481 -13.55 -23.45 -20.62
C PRO A 481 -13.69 -23.24 -19.10
N PHE A 482 -13.99 -22.03 -18.66
CA PHE A 482 -14.16 -21.76 -17.24
C PHE A 482 -15.38 -22.47 -16.66
N ALA A 483 -16.51 -22.46 -17.40
CA ALA A 483 -17.71 -23.19 -17.05
C ALA A 483 -17.43 -24.69 -16.92
N ALA A 484 -16.75 -25.25 -17.92
CA ALA A 484 -16.38 -26.68 -17.96
C ALA A 484 -15.53 -27.07 -16.72
N ILE A 485 -14.51 -26.26 -16.38
CA ILE A 485 -13.65 -26.50 -15.21
C ILE A 485 -14.42 -26.39 -13.90
N GLU A 486 -15.24 -25.36 -13.72
CA GLU A 486 -15.95 -25.16 -12.47
C GLU A 486 -17.03 -26.25 -12.24
N LEU A 487 -17.76 -26.63 -13.28
CA LEU A 487 -18.72 -27.72 -13.22
C LEU A 487 -18.03 -29.07 -12.94
N ALA A 488 -16.88 -29.35 -13.58
CA ALA A 488 -16.13 -30.58 -13.34
C ALA A 488 -15.63 -30.69 -11.89
N ARG A 489 -15.20 -29.59 -11.29
CA ARG A 489 -14.72 -29.52 -9.90
C ARG A 489 -15.85 -29.68 -8.87
N CYS A 490 -17.08 -29.26 -9.21
CA CYS A 490 -18.24 -29.43 -8.32
C CYS A 490 -18.69 -30.86 -8.17
N THR A 491 -18.25 -31.79 -9.02
CA THR A 491 -18.68 -33.20 -8.97
C THR A 491 -18.26 -33.91 -7.68
N GLU A 492 -17.17 -33.49 -7.06
CA GLU A 492 -16.69 -34.03 -5.78
C GLU A 492 -17.57 -33.60 -4.60
N LEU A 493 -18.12 -32.37 -4.66
CA LEU A 493 -18.90 -31.76 -3.61
C LEU A 493 -20.40 -32.12 -3.68
N SER A 494 -20.84 -32.60 -4.83
CA SER A 494 -22.29 -32.75 -5.08
C SER A 494 -22.91 -33.98 -4.40
N GLY A 495 -22.15 -35.03 -4.10
CA GLY A 495 -22.69 -36.24 -3.43
C GLY A 495 -24.04 -36.65 -4.01
N GLU A 496 -25.13 -36.55 -3.21
CA GLU A 496 -26.54 -36.81 -3.60
C GLU A 496 -27.26 -35.54 -4.16
N ARG A 497 -26.58 -34.36 -4.23
CA ARG A 497 -27.19 -33.13 -4.74
C ARG A 497 -27.25 -33.11 -6.27
N PRO A 498 -28.33 -32.50 -6.85
CA PRO A 498 -28.37 -32.30 -8.30
C PRO A 498 -27.22 -31.41 -8.78
N LEU A 499 -26.71 -31.72 -9.98
CA LEU A 499 -25.65 -30.92 -10.60
C LEU A 499 -26.11 -29.47 -10.83
N PRO A 500 -25.19 -28.49 -10.71
CA PRO A 500 -25.50 -27.11 -11.04
C PRO A 500 -25.98 -26.95 -12.49
N HIS A 501 -27.03 -26.13 -12.67
CA HIS A 501 -27.58 -25.86 -13.99
C HIS A 501 -26.85 -24.76 -14.75
N ASN A 502 -25.99 -24.01 -14.06
CA ASN A 502 -25.18 -22.94 -14.63
C ASN A 502 -23.91 -22.69 -13.82
N VAL A 503 -23.01 -21.87 -14.36
CA VAL A 503 -21.70 -21.55 -13.76
C VAL A 503 -21.84 -20.80 -12.43
N ALA A 504 -22.81 -19.89 -12.31
CA ALA A 504 -23.00 -19.13 -11.07
C ALA A 504 -23.40 -20.06 -9.92
N GLU A 505 -24.28 -21.02 -10.19
CA GLU A 505 -24.68 -22.04 -9.23
C GLU A 505 -23.49 -22.96 -8.84
N ALA A 506 -22.65 -23.34 -9.80
CA ALA A 506 -21.44 -24.11 -9.55
C ALA A 506 -20.47 -23.36 -8.62
N ILE A 507 -20.27 -22.08 -8.84
CA ILE A 507 -19.46 -21.22 -7.97
C ILE A 507 -20.06 -21.19 -6.55
N LEU A 508 -21.37 -21.02 -6.43
CA LEU A 508 -22.06 -20.96 -5.14
C LEU A 508 -21.97 -22.29 -4.37
N VAL A 509 -22.09 -23.42 -5.06
CA VAL A 509 -21.92 -24.76 -4.45
C VAL A 509 -20.51 -24.87 -3.83
N ARG A 510 -19.48 -24.40 -4.51
CA ARG A 510 -18.10 -24.41 -3.97
C ARG A 510 -17.92 -23.48 -2.77
N LEU A 511 -18.68 -22.40 -2.71
CA LEU A 511 -18.65 -21.45 -1.60
C LEU A 511 -19.52 -21.90 -0.41
N CYS A 512 -20.36 -22.92 -0.57
CA CYS A 512 -21.20 -23.44 0.53
C CYS A 512 -20.40 -24.06 1.68
N ASP A 513 -19.18 -24.55 1.42
CA ASP A 513 -18.30 -25.12 2.44
C ASP A 513 -17.45 -24.04 3.14
N VAL A 514 -17.54 -22.79 2.69
CA VAL A 514 -16.86 -21.66 3.33
C VAL A 514 -17.67 -21.23 4.57
N PRO A 515 -17.05 -21.13 5.75
CA PRO A 515 -17.73 -20.66 6.96
C PRO A 515 -18.43 -19.30 6.75
N ASP A 516 -19.61 -19.09 7.32
CA ASP A 516 -20.43 -17.89 7.15
C ASP A 516 -19.66 -16.60 7.43
N ALA A 517 -18.81 -16.58 8.46
CA ALA A 517 -17.97 -15.43 8.79
C ALA A 517 -16.94 -15.12 7.69
N ALA A 518 -16.33 -16.15 7.11
CA ALA A 518 -15.39 -16.01 6.00
C ALA A 518 -16.13 -15.57 4.73
N LEU A 519 -17.30 -16.11 4.45
CA LEU A 519 -18.15 -15.72 3.32
C LEU A 519 -18.60 -14.25 3.45
N ALA A 520 -18.93 -13.80 4.66
CA ALA A 520 -19.24 -12.39 4.92
C ALA A 520 -18.05 -11.49 4.59
N SER A 521 -16.84 -11.84 5.02
CA SER A 521 -15.61 -11.11 4.71
C SER A 521 -15.31 -11.10 3.21
N LEU A 522 -15.48 -12.22 2.50
CA LEU A 522 -15.32 -12.32 1.05
C LEU A 522 -16.29 -11.41 0.29
N LYS A 523 -17.52 -11.24 0.77
CA LYS A 523 -18.49 -10.30 0.19
C LYS A 523 -18.01 -8.84 0.30
N TRP A 524 -17.35 -8.47 1.39
CA TRP A 524 -16.71 -7.16 1.53
C TRP A 524 -15.55 -6.98 0.56
N MET A 525 -14.68 -8.00 0.45
CA MET A 525 -13.57 -7.98 -0.49
C MET A 525 -14.04 -7.91 -1.95
N ALA A 526 -15.15 -8.59 -2.29
CA ALA A 526 -15.76 -8.52 -3.61
C ALA A 526 -16.21 -7.10 -3.99
N LEU A 527 -16.65 -6.31 -3.02
CA LEU A 527 -17.00 -4.91 -3.22
C LEU A 527 -15.78 -4.01 -3.38
N ALA A 528 -14.63 -4.36 -2.79
CA ALA A 528 -13.39 -3.58 -2.92
C ALA A 528 -12.91 -3.46 -4.38
N GLY A 529 -13.06 -4.53 -5.14
CA GLY A 529 -12.65 -4.59 -6.55
C GLY A 529 -12.17 -5.98 -6.95
N ASP A 530 -11.54 -6.05 -8.13
CA ASP A 530 -11.04 -7.33 -8.66
C ASP A 530 -9.74 -7.77 -7.96
N ALA A 531 -8.96 -6.81 -7.46
CA ALA A 531 -7.71 -7.04 -6.76
C ALA A 531 -7.55 -6.09 -5.56
N PHE A 532 -7.03 -6.59 -4.47
CA PHE A 532 -6.81 -5.86 -3.21
C PHE A 532 -5.61 -6.45 -2.46
N ASP A 533 -5.04 -5.72 -1.52
CA ASP A 533 -4.01 -6.22 -0.61
C ASP A 533 -4.59 -6.68 0.73
N ALA A 534 -3.75 -7.29 1.55
CA ALA A 534 -4.15 -7.78 2.87
C ALA A 534 -4.62 -6.66 3.81
N THR A 535 -4.04 -5.46 3.69
CA THR A 535 -4.43 -4.30 4.50
C THR A 535 -5.83 -3.82 4.16
N THR A 536 -6.13 -3.73 2.87
CA THR A 536 -7.49 -3.42 2.38
C THR A 536 -8.50 -4.49 2.83
N ALA A 537 -8.13 -5.78 2.74
CA ALA A 537 -8.99 -6.88 3.17
C ALA A 537 -9.30 -6.78 4.67
N ALA A 538 -8.29 -6.54 5.51
CA ALA A 538 -8.44 -6.39 6.95
C ALA A 538 -9.31 -5.17 7.32
N ALA A 539 -9.09 -4.03 6.66
CA ALA A 539 -9.86 -2.81 6.91
C ALA A 539 -11.34 -2.94 6.50
N LEU A 540 -11.62 -3.70 5.45
CA LEU A 540 -12.99 -3.90 4.96
C LEU A 540 -13.75 -4.98 5.72
N ALA A 541 -13.07 -5.91 6.39
CA ALA A 541 -13.73 -6.96 7.16
C ALA A 541 -14.68 -6.38 8.23
N PRO A 542 -15.87 -6.98 8.44
CA PRO A 542 -16.83 -6.49 9.42
C PRO A 542 -16.36 -6.68 10.87
N ASP A 543 -15.55 -7.71 11.10
CA ASP A 543 -15.08 -8.16 12.42
C ASP A 543 -13.56 -7.96 12.55
N ALA A 544 -12.95 -8.62 13.55
CA ALA A 544 -11.52 -8.52 13.81
C ALA A 544 -10.66 -8.94 12.58
N GLU A 545 -9.49 -8.37 12.46
CA GLU A 545 -8.52 -8.61 11.38
C GLU A 545 -8.21 -10.10 11.15
N SER A 546 -8.19 -10.90 12.22
CA SER A 546 -7.99 -12.35 12.17
C SER A 546 -9.04 -13.08 11.31
N TYR A 547 -10.29 -12.62 11.32
CA TYR A 547 -11.33 -13.20 10.46
C TYR A 547 -11.13 -12.88 8.99
N ALA A 548 -10.59 -11.69 8.67
CA ALA A 548 -10.23 -11.35 7.30
C ALA A 548 -9.17 -12.30 6.75
N PHE A 549 -8.13 -12.59 7.53
CA PHE A 549 -7.05 -13.49 7.11
C PHE A 549 -7.53 -14.94 7.00
N ALA A 550 -8.31 -15.42 7.95
CA ALA A 550 -8.92 -16.74 7.84
C ALA A 550 -9.80 -16.85 6.57
N ALA A 551 -10.53 -15.80 6.22
CA ALA A 551 -11.31 -15.76 4.98
C ALA A 551 -10.43 -15.79 3.73
N LEU A 552 -9.28 -15.09 3.72
CA LEU A 552 -8.31 -15.14 2.63
C LEU A 552 -7.71 -16.53 2.47
N ASP A 553 -7.29 -17.17 3.58
CA ASP A 553 -6.73 -18.53 3.56
C ASP A 553 -7.74 -19.54 3.01
N VAL A 554 -8.98 -19.51 3.48
CA VAL A 554 -10.05 -20.36 2.96
C VAL A 554 -10.31 -20.08 1.47
N ALA A 555 -10.39 -18.81 1.06
CA ALA A 555 -10.66 -18.45 -0.32
C ALA A 555 -9.51 -18.86 -1.29
N LEU A 556 -8.26 -18.82 -0.83
CA LEU A 556 -7.12 -19.35 -1.56
C LEU A 556 -7.19 -20.88 -1.67
N ALA A 557 -7.51 -21.57 -0.58
CA ALA A 557 -7.62 -23.04 -0.55
C ALA A 557 -8.73 -23.57 -1.48
N VAL A 558 -9.91 -22.92 -1.48
CA VAL A 558 -11.00 -23.28 -2.40
C VAL A 558 -10.76 -22.73 -3.83
N GLY A 559 -9.71 -21.96 -4.05
CA GLY A 559 -9.36 -21.39 -5.35
C GLY A 559 -10.33 -20.31 -5.83
N ALA A 560 -11.03 -19.64 -4.93
CA ALA A 560 -11.84 -18.46 -5.23
C ALA A 560 -10.96 -17.21 -5.44
N LEU A 561 -9.84 -17.14 -4.71
CA LEU A 561 -8.80 -16.13 -4.87
C LEU A 561 -7.51 -16.74 -5.42
N THR A 562 -6.68 -15.90 -6.00
CA THR A 562 -5.30 -16.16 -6.38
C THR A 562 -4.41 -15.05 -5.85
N LEU A 563 -3.13 -15.34 -5.65
CA LEU A 563 -2.14 -14.37 -5.23
C LEU A 563 -1.26 -13.96 -6.41
N ALA A 564 -1.08 -12.66 -6.61
CA ALA A 564 -0.20 -12.07 -7.59
C ALA A 564 0.74 -11.07 -6.89
N GLY A 565 1.97 -11.48 -6.62
CA GLY A 565 2.84 -10.76 -5.68
C GLY A 565 2.17 -10.68 -4.30
N THR A 566 2.04 -9.50 -3.73
CA THR A 566 1.39 -9.27 -2.44
C THR A 566 -0.11 -8.96 -2.52
N ARG A 567 -0.68 -9.01 -3.72
CA ARG A 567 -2.09 -8.69 -3.95
C ARG A 567 -2.92 -9.93 -4.18
N TYR A 568 -4.09 -9.97 -3.55
CA TYR A 568 -5.13 -10.98 -3.77
C TYR A 568 -6.01 -10.55 -4.93
N ARG A 569 -6.39 -11.52 -5.76
CA ARG A 569 -7.28 -11.29 -6.89
C ARG A 569 -8.32 -12.39 -6.94
N PHE A 570 -9.57 -12.04 -7.27
CA PHE A 570 -10.56 -13.06 -7.61
C PHE A 570 -10.09 -13.85 -8.83
N ARG A 571 -10.10 -15.19 -8.72
CA ARG A 571 -9.64 -16.08 -9.79
C ARG A 571 -10.34 -15.81 -11.11
N HIS A 572 -11.60 -15.42 -11.00
CA HIS A 572 -12.43 -15.01 -12.13
C HIS A 572 -13.46 -13.98 -11.68
N ASP A 573 -13.77 -13.00 -12.54
CA ASP A 573 -14.77 -11.95 -12.25
C ASP A 573 -16.15 -12.53 -11.94
N LEU A 574 -16.52 -13.69 -12.54
CA LEU A 574 -17.78 -14.37 -12.22
C LEU A 574 -17.87 -14.80 -10.74
N VAL A 575 -16.76 -15.16 -10.09
CA VAL A 575 -16.74 -15.48 -8.65
C VAL A 575 -17.09 -14.22 -7.84
N ARG A 576 -16.47 -13.09 -8.20
CA ARG A 576 -16.73 -11.80 -7.56
C ARG A 576 -18.18 -11.35 -7.77
N GLN A 577 -18.68 -11.47 -9.00
CA GLN A 577 -20.08 -11.12 -9.34
C GLN A 577 -21.07 -11.98 -8.56
N ALA A 578 -20.87 -13.29 -8.49
CA ALA A 578 -21.73 -14.21 -7.71
C ALA A 578 -21.79 -13.83 -6.24
N LEU A 579 -20.65 -13.43 -5.63
CA LEU A 579 -20.61 -12.93 -4.26
C LEU A 579 -21.39 -11.61 -4.09
N ILE A 580 -21.26 -10.68 -5.03
CA ILE A 580 -21.96 -9.38 -5.01
C ILE A 580 -23.45 -9.57 -5.17
N GLU A 581 -23.89 -10.49 -6.04
CA GLU A 581 -25.31 -10.77 -6.27
C GLU A 581 -26.02 -11.32 -5.04
N GLN A 582 -25.29 -12.05 -4.18
CA GLN A 582 -25.80 -12.51 -2.88
C GLN A 582 -26.06 -11.37 -1.88
N ILE A 583 -25.55 -10.14 -2.13
CA ILE A 583 -25.76 -9.02 -1.23
C ILE A 583 -27.04 -8.29 -1.65
N PRO A 584 -28.07 -8.24 -0.77
CA PRO A 584 -29.29 -7.50 -1.05
C PRO A 584 -28.99 -6.03 -1.41
N PRO A 585 -29.71 -5.40 -2.36
CA PRO A 585 -29.38 -4.06 -2.86
C PRO A 585 -29.25 -2.99 -1.76
N HIS A 586 -30.17 -2.98 -0.77
CA HIS A 586 -30.13 -2.04 0.35
C HIS A 586 -28.89 -2.24 1.25
N ARG A 587 -28.45 -3.48 1.45
CA ARG A 587 -27.22 -3.78 2.20
C ARG A 587 -25.98 -3.38 1.40
N ARG A 588 -26.01 -3.56 0.08
CA ARG A 588 -24.91 -3.19 -0.82
C ARG A 588 -24.63 -1.68 -0.73
N LEU A 589 -25.67 -0.83 -0.77
CA LEU A 589 -25.52 0.61 -0.58
C LEU A 589 -24.84 0.97 0.75
N LYS A 590 -25.29 0.33 1.86
CA LYS A 590 -24.69 0.54 3.19
C LYS A 590 -23.23 0.09 3.23
N MET A 591 -22.94 -1.07 2.66
CA MET A 591 -21.56 -1.61 2.61
C MET A 591 -20.62 -0.69 1.81
N HIS A 592 -21.07 -0.15 0.67
CA HIS A 592 -20.26 0.81 -0.09
C HIS A 592 -19.95 2.08 0.72
N ARG A 593 -20.91 2.65 1.47
CA ARG A 593 -20.64 3.81 2.35
C ARG A 593 -19.62 3.47 3.45
N GLN A 594 -19.76 2.32 4.08
CA GLN A 594 -18.82 1.88 5.10
C GLN A 594 -17.43 1.60 4.51
N ALA A 595 -17.35 1.01 3.32
CA ALA A 595 -16.10 0.80 2.60
C ALA A 595 -15.42 2.13 2.28
N ALA A 596 -16.18 3.13 1.79
CA ALA A 596 -15.66 4.47 1.54
C ALA A 596 -15.03 5.10 2.78
N HIS A 597 -15.73 5.02 3.92
CA HIS A 597 -15.22 5.53 5.21
C HIS A 597 -13.92 4.86 5.63
N ARG A 598 -13.86 3.52 5.56
CA ARG A 598 -12.70 2.75 5.99
C ARG A 598 -11.49 2.99 5.08
N LEU A 599 -11.72 3.00 3.77
CA LEU A 599 -10.68 3.27 2.76
C LEU A 599 -10.15 4.71 2.83
N ALA A 600 -11.00 5.69 3.14
CA ALA A 600 -10.56 7.06 3.40
C ALA A 600 -9.62 7.13 4.63
N GLY A 601 -9.90 6.35 5.67
CA GLY A 601 -9.03 6.23 6.86
C GLY A 601 -7.67 5.60 6.57
N LEU A 602 -7.55 4.80 5.52
CA LEU A 602 -6.28 4.22 5.03
C LEU A 602 -5.55 5.12 4.03
N ALA A 603 -6.02 6.33 3.81
CA ALA A 603 -5.52 7.21 2.73
C ALA A 603 -5.49 6.53 1.34
N ALA A 604 -6.45 5.64 1.07
CA ALA A 604 -6.58 5.00 -0.24
C ALA A 604 -6.78 6.04 -1.35
N ALA A 605 -6.43 5.66 -2.60
CA ALA A 605 -6.51 6.56 -3.74
C ALA A 605 -7.90 7.25 -3.82
N PRO A 606 -7.96 8.58 -3.98
CA PRO A 606 -9.21 9.33 -3.94
C PRO A 606 -10.28 8.81 -4.90
N ALA A 607 -9.89 8.36 -6.09
CA ALA A 607 -10.81 7.79 -7.08
C ALA A 607 -11.51 6.50 -6.57
N VAL A 608 -10.81 5.67 -5.79
CA VAL A 608 -11.38 4.46 -5.20
C VAL A 608 -12.42 4.82 -4.14
N VAL A 609 -12.09 5.77 -3.25
CA VAL A 609 -13.00 6.25 -2.20
C VAL A 609 -14.25 6.90 -2.83
N ALA A 610 -14.06 7.76 -3.83
CA ALA A 610 -15.14 8.41 -4.57
C ALA A 610 -16.11 7.39 -5.20
N ARG A 611 -15.57 6.36 -5.84
CA ARG A 611 -16.34 5.27 -6.44
C ARG A 611 -17.25 4.59 -5.42
N HIS A 612 -16.74 4.31 -4.22
CA HIS A 612 -17.54 3.70 -3.17
C HIS A 612 -18.63 4.64 -2.63
N TRP A 613 -18.36 5.93 -2.48
CA TRP A 613 -19.37 6.92 -2.10
C TRP A 613 -20.49 7.01 -3.14
N LEU A 614 -20.14 7.07 -4.44
CA LEU A 614 -21.12 7.10 -5.53
C LEU A 614 -21.96 5.82 -5.58
N ALA A 615 -21.30 4.64 -5.49
CA ALA A 615 -21.99 3.34 -5.44
C ALA A 615 -22.86 3.18 -4.19
N GLY A 616 -22.52 3.88 -3.11
CA GLY A 616 -23.31 3.97 -1.88
C GLY A 616 -24.47 4.95 -1.94
N GLY A 617 -24.67 5.66 -3.06
CA GLY A 617 -25.70 6.67 -3.22
C GLY A 617 -25.45 7.94 -2.41
N SER A 618 -24.21 8.30 -2.19
CA SER A 618 -23.77 9.46 -1.40
C SER A 618 -22.87 10.39 -2.24
N PRO A 619 -23.45 11.07 -3.27
CA PRO A 619 -22.64 11.91 -4.17
C PRO A 619 -22.03 13.13 -3.48
N ARG A 620 -22.66 13.67 -2.43
CA ARG A 620 -22.11 14.80 -1.67
C ARG A 620 -20.80 14.46 -0.99
N GLU A 621 -20.74 13.30 -0.36
CA GLU A 621 -19.55 12.77 0.31
C GLU A 621 -18.47 12.37 -0.69
N ALA A 622 -18.83 12.05 -1.94
CA ALA A 622 -17.88 11.74 -3.01
C ALA A 622 -17.15 12.98 -3.55
N MET A 623 -17.74 14.19 -3.44
CA MET A 623 -17.22 15.41 -4.08
C MET A 623 -15.76 15.72 -3.76
N PRO A 624 -15.31 15.77 -2.49
CA PRO A 624 -13.91 16.10 -2.17
C PRO A 624 -12.93 15.08 -2.76
N PHE A 625 -13.32 13.82 -2.83
CA PHE A 625 -12.49 12.74 -3.40
C PHE A 625 -12.47 12.78 -4.93
N LEU A 626 -13.60 13.11 -5.57
CA LEU A 626 -13.66 13.33 -7.03
C LEU A 626 -12.78 14.50 -7.44
N LEU A 627 -12.81 15.59 -6.68
CA LEU A 627 -11.97 16.76 -6.94
C LEU A 627 -10.48 16.44 -6.75
N ALA A 628 -10.13 15.71 -5.69
CA ALA A 628 -8.77 15.27 -5.46
C ALA A 628 -8.27 14.34 -6.59
N ALA A 629 -9.08 13.36 -7.00
CA ALA A 629 -8.77 12.48 -8.13
C ALA A 629 -8.58 13.25 -9.44
N ALA A 630 -9.42 14.25 -9.69
CA ALA A 630 -9.28 15.11 -10.87
C ALA A 630 -7.99 15.95 -10.83
N ARG A 631 -7.61 16.50 -9.68
CA ARG A 631 -6.34 17.24 -9.52
C ARG A 631 -5.14 16.33 -9.78
N ASP A 632 -5.16 15.10 -9.25
CA ASP A 632 -4.10 14.12 -9.47
C ASP A 632 -3.97 13.76 -10.94
N ALA A 633 -5.10 13.51 -11.63
CA ALA A 633 -5.12 13.24 -13.06
C ALA A 633 -4.60 14.44 -13.87
N MET A 634 -4.99 15.67 -13.52
CA MET A 634 -4.48 16.90 -14.16
C MET A 634 -2.96 17.07 -14.01
N ARG A 635 -2.42 16.76 -12.83
CA ARG A 635 -0.98 16.83 -12.56
C ARG A 635 -0.19 15.85 -13.44
N LEU A 636 -0.76 14.70 -13.70
CA LEU A 636 -0.18 13.65 -14.54
C LEU A 636 -0.54 13.80 -16.04
N ALA A 637 -1.15 14.92 -16.44
CA ALA A 637 -1.66 15.16 -17.80
C ALA A 637 -2.63 14.08 -18.34
N ALA A 638 -3.31 13.38 -17.45
CA ALA A 638 -4.36 12.40 -17.77
C ALA A 638 -5.71 13.14 -17.89
N PHE A 639 -5.85 14.00 -18.89
CA PHE A 639 -6.97 14.94 -19.00
C PHE A 639 -8.33 14.25 -19.19
N SER A 640 -8.38 13.15 -19.93
CA SER A 640 -9.61 12.35 -20.12
C SER A 640 -10.09 11.76 -18.79
N ASP A 641 -9.16 11.29 -17.95
CA ASP A 641 -9.49 10.75 -16.64
C ASP A 641 -9.92 11.86 -15.69
N ALA A 642 -9.29 13.04 -15.75
CA ALA A 642 -9.74 14.21 -15.01
C ALA A 642 -11.18 14.59 -15.35
N LEU A 643 -11.54 14.63 -16.64
CA LEU A 643 -12.90 14.89 -17.09
C LEU A 643 -13.89 13.84 -16.54
N ARG A 644 -13.53 12.57 -16.55
CA ARG A 644 -14.36 11.48 -16.01
C ARG A 644 -14.65 11.64 -14.52
N HIS A 645 -13.68 12.14 -13.74
CA HIS A 645 -13.87 12.43 -12.31
C HIS A 645 -14.67 13.70 -12.07
N LEU A 646 -14.55 14.71 -12.93
CA LEU A 646 -15.28 15.98 -12.82
C LEU A 646 -16.74 15.87 -13.23
N GLU A 647 -17.08 14.97 -14.16
CA GLU A 647 -18.43 14.83 -14.67
C GLU A 647 -19.47 14.51 -13.59
N PRO A 648 -19.32 13.50 -12.71
CA PRO A 648 -20.26 13.25 -11.62
C PRO A 648 -20.35 14.41 -10.64
N LEU A 649 -19.25 15.12 -10.37
CA LEU A 649 -19.20 16.25 -9.47
C LEU A 649 -20.01 17.42 -10.04
N ILE A 650 -19.78 17.79 -11.30
CA ILE A 650 -20.48 18.89 -11.99
C ILE A 650 -21.97 18.55 -12.19
N ASN A 651 -22.31 17.30 -12.45
CA ASN A 651 -23.71 16.87 -12.56
C ASN A 651 -24.45 16.99 -11.21
N PHE A 652 -23.75 16.84 -10.09
CA PHE A 652 -24.32 17.00 -8.75
C PHE A 652 -24.33 18.47 -8.30
N ASP A 653 -23.24 19.18 -8.51
CA ASP A 653 -23.09 20.62 -8.19
C ASP A 653 -22.56 21.38 -9.41
N GLY A 654 -23.50 21.82 -10.23
CA GLY A 654 -23.22 22.58 -11.46
C GLY A 654 -22.58 23.95 -11.23
N GLY A 655 -22.58 24.44 -9.97
CA GLY A 655 -21.98 25.71 -9.56
C GLY A 655 -20.59 25.57 -8.93
N HIS A 656 -19.96 24.38 -8.92
CA HIS A 656 -18.66 24.20 -8.30
C HIS A 656 -17.52 24.82 -9.10
N ALA A 657 -17.12 26.06 -8.74
CA ALA A 657 -16.19 26.89 -9.51
C ALA A 657 -14.88 26.18 -9.88
N GLU A 658 -14.23 25.50 -8.91
CA GLU A 658 -12.96 24.81 -9.18
C GLU A 658 -13.13 23.64 -10.16
N ALA A 659 -14.22 22.86 -10.04
CA ALA A 659 -14.47 21.74 -10.94
C ALA A 659 -14.69 22.21 -12.38
N LEU A 660 -15.45 23.31 -12.56
CA LEU A 660 -15.65 23.93 -13.87
C LEU A 660 -14.35 24.46 -14.45
N HIS A 661 -13.49 25.07 -13.61
CA HIS A 661 -12.19 25.56 -14.03
C HIS A 661 -11.25 24.42 -14.47
N LEU A 662 -11.17 23.34 -13.66
CA LEU A 662 -10.36 22.17 -14.02
C LEU A 662 -10.88 21.50 -15.30
N ARG A 663 -12.20 21.43 -15.50
CA ARG A 663 -12.81 20.92 -16.74
C ARG A 663 -12.37 21.76 -17.95
N ALA A 664 -12.44 23.09 -17.83
CA ALA A 664 -12.03 23.98 -18.92
C ALA A 664 -10.56 23.79 -19.27
N ARG A 665 -9.69 23.70 -18.27
CA ARG A 665 -8.27 23.45 -18.47
C ARG A 665 -7.97 22.08 -19.10
N ALA A 666 -8.70 21.04 -18.70
CA ALA A 666 -8.54 19.72 -19.29
C ALA A 666 -8.93 19.70 -20.78
N LEU A 667 -10.07 20.30 -21.13
CA LEU A 667 -10.51 20.43 -22.51
C LEU A 667 -9.53 21.25 -23.35
N ASP A 668 -9.04 22.36 -22.82
CA ASP A 668 -8.04 23.22 -23.50
C ASP A 668 -6.74 22.47 -23.79
N ALA A 669 -6.22 21.75 -22.78
CA ALA A 669 -5.02 20.93 -22.93
C ALA A 669 -5.18 19.79 -23.96
N MET A 670 -6.40 19.32 -24.19
CA MET A 670 -6.73 18.34 -25.23
C MET A 670 -6.96 18.98 -26.61
N GLY A 671 -7.01 20.31 -26.70
CA GLY A 671 -7.36 21.02 -27.93
C GLY A 671 -8.84 20.89 -28.31
N ASP A 672 -9.72 20.59 -27.34
CA ASP A 672 -11.15 20.42 -27.59
C ASP A 672 -11.83 21.79 -27.77
N PRO A 673 -12.57 22.04 -28.86
CA PRO A 673 -13.25 23.30 -29.09
C PRO A 673 -14.26 23.66 -28.00
N ALA A 674 -14.75 22.71 -27.21
CA ALA A 674 -15.63 22.97 -26.07
C ALA A 674 -14.93 23.72 -24.90
N ALA A 675 -13.60 23.84 -24.91
CA ALA A 675 -12.84 24.56 -23.89
C ALA A 675 -13.30 26.00 -23.68
N VAL A 676 -13.57 26.73 -24.79
CA VAL A 676 -14.03 28.14 -24.74
C VAL A 676 -15.37 28.25 -23.99
N ALA A 677 -16.30 27.36 -24.26
CA ALA A 677 -17.59 27.33 -23.58
C ALA A 677 -17.44 26.96 -22.10
N ALA A 678 -16.52 26.01 -21.79
CA ALA A 678 -16.22 25.61 -20.42
C ALA A 678 -15.57 26.73 -19.60
N TYR A 679 -14.68 27.53 -20.17
CA TYR A 679 -14.12 28.71 -19.48
C TYR A 679 -15.17 29.79 -19.21
N ARG A 680 -16.10 30.01 -20.15
CA ARG A 680 -17.23 30.95 -19.91
C ARG A 680 -18.12 30.49 -18.77
N ALA A 681 -18.43 29.18 -18.72
CA ALA A 681 -19.20 28.60 -17.61
C ALA A 681 -18.47 28.74 -16.27
N ALA A 682 -17.15 28.51 -16.25
CA ALA A 682 -16.36 28.69 -15.04
C ALA A 682 -16.33 30.15 -14.57
N ALA A 683 -16.18 31.10 -15.48
CA ALA A 683 -16.17 32.54 -15.18
C ALA A 683 -17.53 32.99 -14.61
N SER A 684 -18.66 32.52 -15.16
CA SER A 684 -20.01 32.91 -14.71
C SER A 684 -20.38 32.46 -13.28
N VAL A 685 -19.59 31.58 -12.69
CA VAL A 685 -19.79 31.06 -11.31
C VAL A 685 -18.80 31.73 -10.35
N ALA A 686 -17.69 32.28 -10.87
CA ALA A 686 -16.68 32.96 -10.06
C ALA A 686 -17.07 34.43 -9.74
N ASP A 687 -17.96 35.04 -10.58
CA ASP A 687 -18.61 36.34 -10.32
C ASP A 687 -19.85 36.16 -9.41
#